data_cc4921641b2e35dc15e35204482c8b83
#
_entry.id   cc4921641b2e35dc15e35204482c8b83
#
_cell.length_a   1.000
_cell.length_b   1.000
_cell.length_c   1.000
_cell.angle_alpha   90.00
_cell.angle_beta   90.00
_cell.angle_gamma   90.00
#
_symmetry.space_group_name_H-M   'P 1'
#
loop_
_entity.id
_entity.type
_entity.pdbx_description
1 polymer ?
#
loop_
_entity_poly.entity_id
_entity_poly.type
_entity_poly.pdbx_seq_one_letter_code
_entity_poly.pdbx_strand_id
1 'polypeptide(L)'
;MIEEQNLNNEQQHEESINFYAIFFKYLAYWPWFVASVIVCLILAFVYLRYQAPVYNVTSAVLIKEDDSSKRGMGAASGALEAMQSLSGLSMSNNFDNEVEILKSRTLIRKVITQLGLYTSMAEDRMLGYDIPLYQSSPINVFMSPEEAEKLEAGAQLKLSYSPEGKLYVKVRYTLDEEEEETEKTFDKLPAVFPTPAGVFSFTANDSILNEWKAKESGDIRLAAYVGAPTAIAKAYGENLMVESTSKTTTIAQIAVKNSSRQRAIDFINCLVAFYNQDANDEKNGVAQKTADFIEDRIGIINQELGSTETQLADFKQKSGLTDLTSDAQLALQENSKYEQLRIENQTQIRLVEFLRDYINNPANEQEVIPANVGLQDQNLSSIIDQYNTMLIERKRLLRTSSENNPAVVNMNTGIEAMRHNVQTTVASVLKGLQITRSDIDRQARKFEGRISSAPQQEKEFLTISRQQEIKAQLYIMLLQKREENAITLAATATNGRIIEEAQADPVPVSPKKKIIALAALIIGLGIPVGFVYLRDLLKYKIENRDDVEKLTTVPILGELPRGKKPEHGAIVVRENKNDIMEETFRGLRTNLLFMLGKTDKVILFSSTQPGEGKSFVAGNTAVSLAYLGKKVIVVGMDIRKPGLNKVFNLSLRAEGITNYLSDPDHVKLTDMIQRSDISPNLDILPGGPVPPNPTELVARTVLEDAINQLKERYDYVILDAAPIGMVIDTAIIGRVADICVYVCRADVTPKAGYRYINVLRDEHKFPKLATVINDIDMSKCKNSYGYGYGAKYGYGKGYGYGYGYGYGYEAGEKKSQQKK
;
A
#
# COMPACT_ATOMS: atom_id res chain seq x y z
N MET A 1 -32.08 -40.57 -22.30
CA MET A 1 -31.27 -41.06 -21.14
C MET A 1 -29.99 -41.83 -21.50
N ILE A 2 -29.79 -42.31 -22.76
CA ILE A 2 -28.53 -42.92 -23.20
C ILE A 2 -27.69 -41.93 -24.04
N GLU A 3 -28.32 -40.91 -24.62
CA GLU A 3 -27.61 -39.83 -25.35
C GLU A 3 -27.08 -38.70 -24.43
N GLU A 4 -27.67 -38.48 -23.25
CA GLU A 4 -27.17 -37.49 -22.28
C GLU A 4 -25.95 -37.99 -21.44
N GLN A 5 -25.69 -39.29 -21.43
CA GLN A 5 -24.50 -39.84 -20.75
C GLN A 5 -23.24 -39.81 -21.62
N ASN A 6 -23.35 -39.63 -22.92
CA ASN A 6 -22.19 -39.51 -23.82
C ASN A 6 -21.69 -38.06 -23.97
N LEU A 7 -22.49 -37.07 -23.64
CA LEU A 7 -22.08 -35.67 -23.67
C LEU A 7 -21.32 -35.20 -22.39
N ASN A 8 -21.36 -35.96 -21.30
CA ASN A 8 -20.63 -35.65 -20.06
C ASN A 8 -19.26 -36.35 -19.96
N ASN A 9 -18.86 -37.18 -20.91
CA ASN A 9 -17.55 -37.86 -20.89
C ASN A 9 -16.49 -37.19 -21.80
N GLU A 10 -16.81 -36.07 -22.45
CA GLU A 10 -15.85 -35.31 -23.28
C GLU A 10 -15.23 -34.10 -22.54
N GLN A 11 -15.61 -33.88 -21.28
CA GLN A 11 -14.99 -32.81 -20.46
C GLN A 11 -14.45 -33.41 -19.18
N GLN A 12 -13.18 -33.75 -19.19
CA GLN A 12 -12.21 -33.64 -18.08
C GLN A 12 -11.04 -34.59 -18.33
N HIS A 13 -10.24 -34.34 -19.37
CA HIS A 13 -8.83 -34.54 -19.17
C HIS A 13 -8.37 -33.38 -18.24
N GLU A 14 -8.54 -33.57 -16.94
CA GLU A 14 -7.75 -32.81 -15.97
C GLU A 14 -6.28 -33.03 -16.36
N GLU A 15 -5.67 -31.98 -16.90
CA GLU A 15 -4.22 -31.93 -17.05
C GLU A 15 -3.64 -32.12 -15.65
N SER A 16 -3.30 -33.34 -15.31
CA SER A 16 -2.50 -33.59 -14.12
C SER A 16 -1.21 -32.81 -14.30
N ILE A 17 -1.13 -31.67 -13.60
CA ILE A 17 0.04 -30.79 -13.64
C ILE A 17 1.23 -31.64 -13.22
N ASN A 18 2.07 -32.03 -14.16
CA ASN A 18 3.26 -32.79 -13.87
C ASN A 18 4.30 -31.89 -13.22
N PHE A 19 4.20 -31.79 -11.86
CA PHE A 19 5.09 -30.94 -11.05
C PHE A 19 6.57 -31.28 -11.29
N TYR A 20 6.89 -32.57 -11.54
CA TYR A 20 8.27 -32.97 -11.83
C TYR A 20 8.79 -32.34 -13.13
N ALA A 21 8.00 -32.36 -14.18
CA ALA A 21 8.39 -31.78 -15.47
C ALA A 21 8.58 -30.26 -15.37
N ILE A 22 7.70 -29.59 -14.63
CA ILE A 22 7.81 -28.16 -14.35
C ILE A 22 9.07 -27.88 -13.55
N PHE A 23 9.31 -28.61 -12.48
CA PHE A 23 10.48 -28.42 -11.61
C PHE A 23 11.80 -28.56 -12.38
N PHE A 24 11.99 -29.65 -13.13
CA PHE A 24 13.22 -29.86 -13.91
C PHE A 24 13.39 -28.85 -15.04
N LYS A 25 12.30 -28.34 -15.59
CA LYS A 25 12.34 -27.28 -16.58
C LYS A 25 12.93 -25.98 -16.01
N TYR A 26 12.47 -25.56 -14.81
CA TYR A 26 13.03 -24.41 -14.14
C TYR A 26 14.44 -24.67 -13.60
N LEU A 27 14.73 -25.88 -13.14
CA LEU A 27 16.04 -26.27 -12.69
C LEU A 27 17.11 -26.15 -13.79
N ALA A 28 16.75 -26.33 -15.06
CA ALA A 28 17.69 -26.13 -16.18
C ALA A 28 18.19 -24.66 -16.26
N TYR A 29 17.46 -23.70 -15.67
CA TYR A 29 17.81 -22.28 -15.65
C TYR A 29 18.39 -21.83 -14.31
N TRP A 30 18.82 -22.74 -13.41
CA TRP A 30 19.31 -22.40 -12.06
C TRP A 30 20.39 -21.30 -12.04
N PRO A 31 21.34 -21.18 -13.02
CA PRO A 31 22.31 -20.10 -12.97
C PRO A 31 21.68 -18.70 -13.07
N TRP A 32 20.57 -18.58 -13.83
CA TRP A 32 19.81 -17.34 -13.96
C TRP A 32 19.06 -16.98 -12.66
N PHE A 33 18.59 -17.97 -11.93
CA PHE A 33 17.98 -17.78 -10.61
C PHE A 33 19.02 -17.25 -9.63
N VAL A 34 20.20 -17.86 -9.58
CA VAL A 34 21.29 -17.42 -8.70
C VAL A 34 21.73 -16.00 -9.07
N ALA A 35 21.96 -15.72 -10.34
CA ALA A 35 22.36 -14.39 -10.81
C ALA A 35 21.32 -13.32 -10.47
N SER A 36 20.04 -13.59 -10.73
CA SER A 36 18.94 -12.67 -10.42
C SER A 36 18.83 -12.38 -8.92
N VAL A 37 18.91 -13.43 -8.08
CA VAL A 37 18.87 -13.28 -6.62
C VAL A 37 20.04 -12.46 -6.12
N ILE A 38 21.25 -12.71 -6.63
CA ILE A 38 22.45 -11.93 -6.26
C ILE A 38 22.28 -10.46 -6.62
N VAL A 39 21.81 -10.16 -7.83
CA VAL A 39 21.56 -8.78 -8.27
C VAL A 39 20.52 -8.10 -7.40
N CYS A 40 19.39 -8.76 -7.11
CA CYS A 40 18.34 -8.22 -6.24
C CYS A 40 18.84 -7.98 -4.81
N LEU A 41 19.65 -8.88 -4.26
CA LEU A 41 20.26 -8.70 -2.93
C LEU A 41 21.28 -7.57 -2.90
N ILE A 42 22.07 -7.39 -3.96
CA ILE A 42 22.99 -6.25 -4.08
C ILE A 42 22.21 -4.94 -4.14
N LEU A 43 21.14 -4.87 -4.94
CA LEU A 43 20.28 -3.70 -5.01
C LEU A 43 19.60 -3.40 -3.67
N ALA A 44 19.12 -4.43 -2.97
CA ALA A 44 18.56 -4.29 -1.62
C ALA A 44 19.61 -3.81 -0.62
N PHE A 45 20.85 -4.31 -0.70
CA PHE A 45 21.96 -3.86 0.14
C PHE A 45 22.31 -2.40 -0.13
N VAL A 46 22.41 -2.00 -1.40
CA VAL A 46 22.62 -0.59 -1.80
C VAL A 46 21.49 0.28 -1.28
N TYR A 47 20.24 -0.12 -1.49
CA TYR A 47 19.07 0.61 -0.94
C TYR A 47 19.17 0.79 0.58
N LEU A 48 19.45 -0.30 1.33
CA LEU A 48 19.63 -0.25 2.78
C LEU A 48 20.80 0.62 3.22
N ARG A 49 21.82 0.77 2.38
CA ARG A 49 23.00 1.61 2.66
C ARG A 49 22.67 3.10 2.60
N TYR A 50 21.66 3.50 1.80
CA TYR A 50 21.24 4.89 1.66
C TYR A 50 20.06 5.29 2.53
N GLN A 51 19.45 4.36 3.25
CA GLN A 51 18.32 4.65 4.15
C GLN A 51 18.81 4.86 5.58
N ALA A 52 18.49 6.05 6.14
CA ALA A 52 18.81 6.36 7.53
C ALA A 52 17.95 5.48 8.48
N PRO A 53 18.54 4.95 9.56
CA PRO A 53 17.78 4.21 10.57
C PRO A 53 16.83 5.16 11.31
N VAL A 54 15.57 4.76 11.43
CA VAL A 54 14.53 5.49 12.17
C VAL A 54 14.23 4.73 13.45
N TYR A 55 14.28 5.42 14.58
CA TYR A 55 13.99 4.89 15.90
C TYR A 55 12.62 5.35 16.36
N ASN A 56 11.94 4.52 17.11
CA ASN A 56 10.73 4.89 17.80
C ASN A 56 11.10 5.31 19.21
N VAL A 57 10.61 6.48 19.63
CA VAL A 57 10.78 6.99 21.00
C VAL A 57 9.42 7.09 21.63
N THR A 58 9.25 6.49 22.80
CA THR A 58 7.96 6.42 23.51
C THR A 58 8.08 7.01 24.90
N SER A 59 7.00 7.62 25.37
CA SER A 59 6.82 8.10 26.73
C SER A 59 5.38 7.82 27.16
N ALA A 60 5.14 7.58 28.44
CA ALA A 60 3.81 7.40 28.99
C ALA A 60 3.49 8.54 29.97
N VAL A 61 2.39 9.23 29.76
CA VAL A 61 1.93 10.38 30.54
C VAL A 61 0.53 10.10 31.08
N LEU A 62 0.39 10.16 32.41
CA LEU A 62 -0.92 10.13 33.07
C LEU A 62 -1.57 11.50 32.96
N ILE A 63 -2.69 11.59 32.30
CA ILE A 63 -3.52 12.80 32.23
C ILE A 63 -4.50 12.74 33.40
N LYS A 64 -4.38 13.71 34.32
CA LYS A 64 -5.29 13.82 35.46
C LYS A 64 -6.62 14.43 34.99
N GLU A 65 -7.71 13.81 35.35
CA GLU A 65 -9.03 14.41 35.23
C GLU A 65 -9.18 15.50 36.26
N ASP A 66 -9.69 16.67 35.89
CA ASP A 66 -10.00 17.75 36.81
C ASP A 66 -11.23 17.36 37.67
N ASP A 67 -10.97 16.95 38.90
CA ASP A 67 -12.00 16.62 39.89
C ASP A 67 -12.81 17.86 40.35
N SER A 68 -12.60 19.04 39.75
CA SER A 68 -13.29 20.28 40.08
C SER A 68 -14.82 20.18 39.90
N SER A 69 -15.28 19.37 38.98
CA SER A 69 -16.71 19.10 38.79
C SER A 69 -17.35 18.19 39.85
N LYS A 70 -16.54 17.43 40.62
CA LYS A 70 -17.04 16.49 41.66
C LYS A 70 -17.11 17.09 43.06
N ARG A 71 -16.36 18.16 43.36
CA ARG A 71 -16.32 18.75 44.72
C ARG A 71 -17.50 19.68 45.08
N GLY A 72 -18.33 20.06 44.10
CA GLY A 72 -19.48 20.98 44.34
C GLY A 72 -20.83 20.32 44.53
N MET A 73 -20.95 19.00 44.33
CA MET A 73 -22.27 18.37 44.32
C MET A 73 -22.56 17.65 45.65
N GLY A 74 -23.35 18.30 46.48
CA GLY A 74 -24.00 17.69 47.64
C GLY A 74 -25.04 16.65 47.23
N ALA A 75 -25.51 15.85 48.18
CA ALA A 75 -26.27 14.58 48.10
C ALA A 75 -27.46 14.41 47.09
N ALA A 76 -27.75 15.40 46.24
CA ALA A 76 -28.84 15.30 45.22
C ALA A 76 -28.37 14.71 43.86
N SER A 77 -27.07 14.40 43.69
CA SER A 77 -26.50 14.03 42.40
C SER A 77 -26.51 12.51 42.07
N GLY A 78 -26.87 11.66 43.02
CA GLY A 78 -26.83 10.20 42.84
C GLY A 78 -27.68 9.67 41.68
N ALA A 79 -28.75 10.34 41.34
CA ALA A 79 -29.61 9.95 40.22
C ALA A 79 -29.08 10.41 38.86
N LEU A 80 -28.36 11.55 38.82
CA LEU A 80 -27.75 12.07 37.60
C LEU A 80 -26.44 11.35 37.27
N GLU A 81 -25.66 10.95 38.29
CA GLU A 81 -24.46 10.11 38.15
C GLU A 81 -24.78 8.70 37.65
N ALA A 82 -25.89 8.11 38.14
CA ALA A 82 -26.40 6.82 37.65
C ALA A 82 -26.83 6.90 36.18
N MET A 83 -27.39 8.01 35.74
CA MET A 83 -27.82 8.21 34.34
C MET A 83 -26.64 8.54 33.42
N GLN A 84 -25.61 9.17 33.91
CA GLN A 84 -24.39 9.50 33.19
C GLN A 84 -23.45 8.28 33.07
N SER A 85 -23.40 7.41 34.10
CA SER A 85 -22.67 6.13 34.06
C SER A 85 -23.26 5.10 33.10
N LEU A 86 -24.59 5.19 32.83
CA LEU A 86 -25.30 4.34 31.88
C LEU A 86 -25.05 4.75 30.41
N SER A 87 -24.62 5.98 30.16
CA SER A 87 -24.36 6.47 28.79
C SER A 87 -22.93 6.24 28.28
N GLY A 88 -21.96 5.90 29.16
CA GLY A 88 -20.57 5.58 28.77
C GLY A 88 -19.80 6.67 27.99
N LEU A 89 -20.40 7.84 27.83
CA LEU A 89 -19.95 8.87 26.90
C LEU A 89 -19.11 10.00 27.51
N SER A 90 -19.04 10.11 28.83
CA SER A 90 -18.44 11.29 29.46
C SER A 90 -16.95 11.15 29.82
N MET A 91 -16.42 9.92 29.97
CA MET A 91 -15.01 9.71 30.29
C MET A 91 -14.09 9.79 29.06
N SER A 92 -14.56 9.35 27.87
CA SER A 92 -13.75 9.36 26.65
C SER A 92 -13.55 10.77 26.09
N ASN A 93 -14.56 11.63 26.18
CA ASN A 93 -14.51 12.96 25.56
C ASN A 93 -13.43 13.86 26.16
N ASN A 94 -13.18 13.77 27.48
CA ASN A 94 -12.18 14.64 28.13
C ASN A 94 -10.76 14.17 27.83
N PHE A 95 -10.50 12.86 27.86
CA PHE A 95 -9.20 12.29 27.50
C PHE A 95 -8.87 12.48 26.02
N ASP A 96 -9.82 12.25 25.12
CA ASP A 96 -9.62 12.41 23.68
C ASP A 96 -9.29 13.88 23.33
N ASN A 97 -9.92 14.83 24.03
CA ASN A 97 -9.61 16.25 23.88
C ASN A 97 -8.16 16.58 24.31
N GLU A 98 -7.71 16.03 25.44
CA GLU A 98 -6.34 16.23 25.91
C GLU A 98 -5.30 15.60 24.96
N VAL A 99 -5.65 14.45 24.34
CA VAL A 99 -4.84 13.83 23.28
C VAL A 99 -4.74 14.74 22.05
N GLU A 100 -5.84 15.38 21.65
CA GLU A 100 -5.82 16.32 20.52
C GLU A 100 -5.05 17.60 20.84
N ILE A 101 -5.05 18.03 22.10
CA ILE A 101 -4.21 19.16 22.55
C ILE A 101 -2.73 18.81 22.43
N LEU A 102 -2.32 17.61 22.86
CA LEU A 102 -0.95 17.14 22.72
C LEU A 102 -0.50 17.04 21.25
N LYS A 103 -1.41 16.74 20.32
CA LYS A 103 -1.16 16.72 18.86
C LYS A 103 -1.25 18.10 18.21
N SER A 104 -1.54 19.12 18.99
CA SER A 104 -1.84 20.44 18.47
C SER A 104 -0.64 21.06 17.73
N ARG A 105 -0.88 21.56 16.52
CA ARG A 105 0.16 22.22 15.71
C ARG A 105 0.79 23.41 16.40
N THR A 106 0.00 24.15 17.18
CA THR A 106 0.48 25.30 17.94
C THR A 106 1.43 24.89 19.05
N LEU A 107 1.11 23.83 19.79
CA LEU A 107 1.97 23.29 20.82
C LEU A 107 3.26 22.71 20.22
N ILE A 108 3.13 21.89 19.15
CA ILE A 108 4.27 21.36 18.43
C ILE A 108 5.16 22.48 17.88
N ARG A 109 4.58 23.53 17.30
CA ARG A 109 5.34 24.69 16.80
C ARG A 109 6.10 25.38 17.90
N LYS A 110 5.51 25.58 19.10
CA LYS A 110 6.23 26.12 20.27
C LYS A 110 7.46 25.26 20.60
N VAL A 111 7.29 23.95 20.67
CA VAL A 111 8.37 22.99 20.93
C VAL A 111 9.48 23.09 19.89
N ILE A 112 9.12 23.09 18.60
CA ILE A 112 10.06 23.18 17.49
C ILE A 112 10.85 24.49 17.52
N THR A 113 10.18 25.58 17.79
CA THR A 113 10.82 26.90 17.92
C THR A 113 11.76 26.95 19.13
N GLN A 114 11.32 26.46 20.28
CA GLN A 114 12.13 26.46 21.51
C GLN A 114 13.39 25.59 21.39
N LEU A 115 13.28 24.42 20.82
CA LEU A 115 14.40 23.49 20.64
C LEU A 115 15.22 23.72 19.35
N GLY A 116 14.82 24.69 18.52
CA GLY A 116 15.47 24.94 17.23
C GLY A 116 15.36 23.79 16.23
N LEU A 117 14.31 22.95 16.33
CA LEU A 117 14.15 21.76 15.50
C LEU A 117 13.79 22.07 14.04
N TYR A 118 13.51 23.31 13.71
CA TYR A 118 13.33 23.76 12.33
C TYR A 118 14.66 23.80 11.55
N THR A 119 15.80 23.70 12.25
CA THR A 119 17.12 23.48 11.67
C THR A 119 17.54 22.02 11.91
N SER A 120 18.01 21.33 10.87
CA SER A 120 18.59 20.00 10.97
C SER A 120 19.98 19.98 10.38
N MET A 121 20.90 19.29 11.07
CA MET A 121 22.29 19.11 10.65
C MET A 121 22.57 17.64 10.42
N ALA A 122 23.37 17.32 9.41
CA ALA A 122 23.84 15.97 9.13
C ALA A 122 25.28 15.99 8.61
N GLU A 123 25.98 14.88 8.80
CA GLU A 123 27.27 14.61 8.15
C GLU A 123 27.02 14.21 6.69
N ASP A 124 27.52 15.00 5.73
CA ASP A 124 27.36 14.71 4.29
C ASP A 124 28.33 13.60 3.88
N ARG A 125 27.79 12.40 3.62
CA ARG A 125 28.59 11.22 3.26
C ARG A 125 28.48 10.90 1.76
N MET A 126 29.63 10.77 1.08
CA MET A 126 29.65 10.37 -0.32
C MET A 126 29.00 9.02 -0.61
N LEU A 127 29.06 8.07 0.35
CA LEU A 127 28.54 6.70 0.20
C LEU A 127 27.72 6.29 1.42
N GLY A 128 26.39 6.34 1.32
CA GLY A 128 25.45 5.95 2.36
C GLY A 128 24.48 7.07 2.69
N TYR A 129 23.77 6.91 3.82
CA TYR A 129 22.86 7.96 4.32
C TYR A 129 23.63 9.00 5.14
N ASP A 130 23.14 10.22 5.13
CA ASP A 130 23.63 11.29 5.95
C ASP A 130 23.32 11.04 7.42
N ILE A 131 24.34 11.12 8.29
CA ILE A 131 24.15 10.88 9.72
C ILE A 131 23.62 12.15 10.35
N PRO A 132 22.41 12.12 10.97
CA PRO A 132 21.85 13.27 11.64
C PRO A 132 22.70 13.65 12.84
N LEU A 133 23.12 14.90 12.88
CA LEU A 133 23.90 15.52 13.95
C LEU A 133 22.97 16.50 14.68
N TYR A 134 22.48 16.14 15.83
CA TYR A 134 21.64 17.05 16.63
C TYR A 134 22.52 17.96 17.51
N GLN A 135 22.83 17.51 18.71
CA GLN A 135 23.72 18.25 19.61
C GLN A 135 25.21 18.00 19.35
N SER A 136 25.53 17.01 18.53
CA SER A 136 26.90 16.60 18.16
C SER A 136 27.44 17.28 16.90
N SER A 137 26.79 18.33 16.42
CA SER A 137 27.25 19.08 15.25
C SER A 137 28.49 19.94 15.59
N PRO A 138 29.57 19.84 14.78
CA PRO A 138 30.73 20.69 14.96
C PRO A 138 30.48 22.16 14.58
N ILE A 139 29.51 22.40 13.70
CA ILE A 139 29.06 23.73 13.29
C ILE A 139 27.57 23.78 13.37
N ASN A 140 27.03 24.79 14.06
CA ASN A 140 25.60 24.99 14.15
C ASN A 140 25.15 26.08 13.18
N VAL A 141 24.04 25.86 12.53
CA VAL A 141 23.36 26.82 11.68
C VAL A 141 22.13 27.34 12.41
N PHE A 142 22.01 28.64 12.47
CA PHE A 142 20.86 29.30 13.09
C PHE A 142 20.28 30.35 12.12
N MET A 143 18.99 30.41 12.08
CA MET A 143 18.19 31.44 11.43
C MET A 143 17.08 31.86 12.40
N SER A 144 16.66 33.13 12.44
CA SER A 144 15.57 33.49 13.33
C SER A 144 14.27 32.78 12.96
N PRO A 145 13.44 32.34 13.92
CA PRO A 145 12.19 31.66 13.63
C PRO A 145 11.24 32.48 12.75
N GLU A 146 11.29 33.79 12.86
CA GLU A 146 10.46 34.69 12.07
C GLU A 146 10.91 34.78 10.61
N GLU A 147 12.22 34.70 10.34
CA GLU A 147 12.75 34.63 8.98
C GLU A 147 12.55 33.23 8.39
N ALA A 148 12.79 32.19 9.18
CA ALA A 148 12.59 30.82 8.75
C ALA A 148 11.11 30.55 8.37
N GLU A 149 10.14 31.21 9.00
CA GLU A 149 8.72 31.08 8.68
C GLU A 149 8.38 31.61 7.28
N LYS A 150 9.20 32.48 6.71
CA LYS A 150 8.99 33.06 5.38
C LYS A 150 9.53 32.16 4.25
N LEU A 151 10.27 31.10 4.59
CA LEU A 151 10.79 30.16 3.59
C LEU A 151 9.67 29.35 2.96
N GLU A 152 9.53 29.42 1.64
CA GLU A 152 8.48 28.70 0.89
C GLU A 152 8.69 27.17 0.90
N ALA A 153 9.93 26.71 0.60
CA ALA A 153 10.25 25.27 0.52
C ALA A 153 11.38 24.84 1.48
N GLY A 154 11.84 25.76 2.32
CA GLY A 154 13.02 25.56 3.16
C GLY A 154 14.34 25.75 2.42
N ALA A 155 15.43 25.92 3.15
CA ALA A 155 16.76 26.16 2.62
C ALA A 155 17.66 24.95 2.89
N GLN A 156 18.34 24.46 1.85
CA GLN A 156 19.35 23.41 1.93
C GLN A 156 20.74 24.04 1.92
N LEU A 157 21.58 23.70 2.89
CA LEU A 157 22.92 24.22 3.00
C LEU A 157 23.92 23.08 2.94
N LYS A 158 24.96 23.26 2.12
CA LYS A 158 26.15 22.41 2.14
C LYS A 158 27.30 23.21 2.71
N LEU A 159 27.92 22.66 3.72
CA LEU A 159 28.98 23.28 4.47
C LEU A 159 30.26 22.44 4.30
N SER A 160 31.37 23.05 3.95
CA SER A 160 32.67 22.40 3.92
C SER A 160 33.64 23.25 4.77
N TYR A 161 34.13 22.66 5.84
CA TYR A 161 35.07 23.34 6.74
C TYR A 161 36.47 22.76 6.53
N SER A 162 37.38 23.61 6.08
CA SER A 162 38.73 23.20 5.78
C SER A 162 39.62 23.10 7.03
N PRO A 163 40.69 22.29 7.01
CA PRO A 163 41.66 22.24 8.10
C PRO A 163 42.29 23.61 8.44
N GLU A 164 42.35 24.51 7.45
CA GLU A 164 42.88 25.87 7.57
C GLU A 164 41.90 26.79 8.37
N GLY A 165 40.74 26.36 8.69
CA GLY A 165 39.74 27.12 9.47
C GLY A 165 38.75 27.92 8.61
N LYS A 166 38.74 27.73 7.29
CA LYS A 166 37.79 28.38 6.38
C LYS A 166 36.50 27.58 6.25
N LEU A 167 35.38 28.29 6.31
CA LEU A 167 34.07 27.72 6.10
C LEU A 167 33.54 28.10 4.70
N TYR A 168 33.39 27.12 3.82
CA TYR A 168 32.66 27.28 2.57
C TYR A 168 31.21 26.90 2.79
N VAL A 169 30.29 27.79 2.39
CA VAL A 169 28.84 27.60 2.53
C VAL A 169 28.20 27.78 1.18
N LYS A 170 27.38 26.82 0.80
CA LYS A 170 26.53 26.83 -0.37
C LYS A 170 25.09 26.67 0.08
N VAL A 171 24.25 27.65 -0.21
CA VAL A 171 22.84 27.68 0.19
C VAL A 171 21.98 27.59 -1.06
N ARG A 172 21.04 26.66 -1.05
CA ARG A 172 20.00 26.52 -2.06
C ARG A 172 18.65 26.78 -1.40
N TYR A 173 17.87 27.68 -1.95
CA TYR A 173 16.56 28.09 -1.45
C TYR A 173 15.62 28.38 -2.64
N THR A 174 14.32 28.39 -2.37
CA THR A 174 13.30 28.78 -3.34
C THR A 174 12.83 30.19 -3.02
N LEU A 175 12.80 31.04 -4.04
CA LEU A 175 12.26 32.39 -3.98
C LEU A 175 11.37 32.60 -5.23
N ASP A 176 10.13 33.05 -5.05
CA ASP A 176 9.17 33.27 -6.15
C ASP A 176 9.01 32.03 -7.07
N GLU A 177 8.93 30.83 -6.50
CA GLU A 177 8.84 29.52 -7.18
C GLU A 177 10.10 29.11 -7.97
N GLU A 178 11.18 29.91 -7.99
CA GLU A 178 12.45 29.57 -8.62
C GLU A 178 13.49 29.11 -7.60
N GLU A 179 14.25 28.05 -7.94
CA GLU A 179 15.39 27.59 -7.12
C GLU A 179 16.58 28.49 -7.36
N GLU A 180 17.05 29.17 -6.32
CA GLU A 180 18.26 29.97 -6.32
C GLU A 180 19.38 29.32 -5.52
N GLU A 181 20.61 29.54 -5.95
CA GLU A 181 21.79 29.03 -5.30
C GLU A 181 22.81 30.16 -5.07
N THR A 182 23.26 30.28 -3.83
CA THR A 182 24.25 31.30 -3.45
C THR A 182 25.36 30.66 -2.63
N GLU A 183 26.61 31.06 -2.89
CA GLU A 183 27.77 30.49 -2.21
C GLU A 183 28.67 31.60 -1.64
N LYS A 184 29.32 31.30 -0.50
CA LYS A 184 30.26 32.23 0.15
C LYS A 184 31.26 31.47 1.01
N THR A 185 32.48 31.99 1.04
CA THR A 185 33.56 31.49 1.90
C THR A 185 33.79 32.46 3.04
N PHE A 186 33.97 31.93 4.23
CA PHE A 186 34.31 32.70 5.46
C PHE A 186 35.65 32.23 6.02
N ASP A 187 36.48 33.20 6.44
CA ASP A 187 37.80 32.90 6.95
C ASP A 187 37.78 32.50 8.45
N LYS A 188 36.71 32.82 9.17
CA LYS A 188 36.58 32.53 10.62
C LYS A 188 35.13 32.33 11.02
N LEU A 189 34.90 31.56 12.07
CA LEU A 189 33.62 31.45 12.79
C LEU A 189 33.69 32.28 14.08
N PRO A 190 32.59 32.88 14.57
CA PRO A 190 31.25 32.88 13.99
C PRO A 190 31.15 33.71 12.71
N ALA A 191 30.27 33.33 11.80
CA ALA A 191 30.04 33.98 10.52
C ALA A 191 28.54 34.22 10.27
N VAL A 192 28.22 35.29 9.53
CA VAL A 192 26.85 35.64 9.17
C VAL A 192 26.74 35.76 7.65
N PHE A 193 25.77 35.11 7.10
CA PHE A 193 25.49 35.10 5.67
C PHE A 193 24.10 35.64 5.37
N PRO A 194 23.96 36.91 5.03
CA PRO A 194 22.73 37.48 4.57
C PRO A 194 22.47 36.99 3.12
N THR A 195 21.28 36.44 2.90
CA THR A 195 20.78 36.00 1.62
C THR A 195 19.40 36.61 1.38
N PRO A 196 18.86 36.62 0.14
CA PRO A 196 17.48 37.06 -0.08
C PRO A 196 16.43 36.26 0.69
N ALA A 197 16.70 34.96 1.00
CA ALA A 197 15.83 34.12 1.80
C ALA A 197 15.89 34.41 3.32
N GLY A 198 16.85 35.23 3.78
CA GLY A 198 17.06 35.57 5.18
C GLY A 198 18.52 35.47 5.63
N VAL A 199 18.77 35.65 6.93
CA VAL A 199 20.11 35.71 7.50
C VAL A 199 20.48 34.38 8.18
N PHE A 200 21.47 33.69 7.65
CA PHE A 200 22.04 32.48 8.24
C PHE A 200 23.23 32.83 9.14
N SER A 201 23.25 32.33 10.33
CA SER A 201 24.36 32.49 11.30
C SER A 201 25.02 31.13 11.55
N PHE A 202 26.33 31.10 11.52
CA PHE A 202 27.14 29.91 11.71
C PHE A 202 28.01 30.06 12.95
N THR A 203 27.93 29.11 13.88
CA THR A 203 28.71 29.08 15.09
C THR A 203 29.46 27.76 15.23
N ALA A 204 30.69 27.80 15.69
CA ALA A 204 31.47 26.60 15.98
C ALA A 204 31.14 26.06 17.38
N ASN A 205 31.06 24.76 17.50
CA ASN A 205 31.16 24.05 18.76
C ASN A 205 32.60 23.57 18.92
N ASP A 206 33.42 24.39 19.58
CA ASP A 206 34.87 24.20 19.63
C ASP A 206 35.30 22.82 20.16
N SER A 207 34.60 22.30 21.15
CA SER A 207 34.90 20.98 21.72
C SER A 207 34.68 19.87 20.69
N ILE A 208 33.54 19.87 20.00
CA ILE A 208 33.21 18.89 18.99
C ILE A 208 34.05 19.11 17.74
N LEU A 209 34.24 20.35 17.33
CA LEU A 209 35.03 20.69 16.13
C LEU A 209 36.50 20.23 16.28
N ASN A 210 37.11 20.37 17.47
CA ASN A 210 38.45 19.88 17.74
C ASN A 210 38.53 18.35 17.72
N GLU A 211 37.49 17.66 18.20
CA GLU A 211 37.42 16.19 18.11
C GLU A 211 37.32 15.71 16.68
N TRP A 212 36.52 16.37 15.83
CA TRP A 212 36.37 16.06 14.42
C TRP A 212 37.67 16.33 13.63
N LYS A 213 38.34 17.45 13.89
CA LYS A 213 39.65 17.76 13.28
C LYS A 213 40.72 16.74 13.64
N ALA A 214 40.65 16.14 14.81
CA ALA A 214 41.57 15.09 15.22
C ALA A 214 41.28 13.73 14.51
N LYS A 215 40.02 13.49 14.13
CA LYS A 215 39.60 12.25 13.46
C LYS A 215 39.74 12.31 11.94
N GLU A 216 39.49 13.46 11.32
CA GLU A 216 39.47 13.62 9.88
C GLU A 216 40.66 14.52 9.42
N SER A 217 41.47 14.01 8.51
CA SER A 217 42.60 14.76 7.91
C SER A 217 42.17 15.65 6.73
N GLY A 218 40.87 15.68 6.37
CA GLY A 218 40.31 16.42 5.24
C GLY A 218 39.25 17.45 5.62
N ASP A 219 38.58 17.94 4.61
CA ASP A 219 37.47 18.87 4.81
C ASP A 219 36.27 18.19 5.53
N ILE A 220 35.79 18.81 6.60
CA ILE A 220 34.56 18.37 7.28
C ILE A 220 33.36 18.80 6.44
N ARG A 221 32.59 17.84 5.93
CA ARG A 221 31.43 18.06 5.09
C ARG A 221 30.15 17.88 5.88
N LEU A 222 29.31 18.90 5.90
CA LEU A 222 28.04 18.90 6.59
C LEU A 222 26.93 19.33 5.64
N ALA A 223 25.78 18.73 5.80
CA ALA A 223 24.53 19.16 5.20
C ALA A 223 23.65 19.77 6.29
N ALA A 224 23.02 20.89 6.01
CA ALA A 224 22.04 21.49 6.88
C ALA A 224 20.74 21.75 6.10
N TYR A 225 19.64 21.69 6.81
CA TYR A 225 18.33 22.06 6.28
C TYR A 225 17.63 22.98 7.28
N VAL A 226 17.12 24.11 6.79
CA VAL A 226 16.34 25.08 7.57
C VAL A 226 14.96 25.16 6.94
N GLY A 227 13.91 24.81 7.67
CA GLY A 227 12.53 24.86 7.18
C GLY A 227 11.68 25.81 8.00
N ALA A 228 10.54 26.22 7.44
CA ALA A 228 9.56 27.01 8.17
C ALA A 228 9.09 26.24 9.42
N PRO A 229 9.14 26.85 10.63
CA PRO A 229 8.68 26.21 11.86
C PRO A 229 7.30 25.58 11.76
N THR A 230 6.36 26.22 11.05
CA THR A 230 5.01 25.67 10.81
C THR A 230 5.03 24.43 9.92
N ALA A 231 5.86 24.37 8.87
CA ALA A 231 5.98 23.22 8.01
C ALA A 231 6.61 22.04 8.74
N ILE A 232 7.66 22.31 9.53
CA ILE A 232 8.31 21.29 10.36
C ILE A 232 7.36 20.78 11.45
N ALA A 233 6.56 21.69 12.06
CA ALA A 233 5.54 21.29 13.04
C ALA A 233 4.49 20.36 12.44
N LYS A 234 4.09 20.59 11.19
CA LYS A 234 3.20 19.70 10.47
C LYS A 234 3.83 18.31 10.26
N ALA A 235 5.08 18.26 9.80
CA ALA A 235 5.80 17.01 9.60
C ALA A 235 6.00 16.21 10.91
N TYR A 236 6.28 16.90 12.01
CA TYR A 236 6.34 16.27 13.33
C TYR A 236 4.98 15.77 13.80
N GLY A 237 3.91 16.55 13.57
CA GLY A 237 2.54 16.13 13.89
C GLY A 237 2.08 14.88 13.16
N GLU A 238 2.49 14.70 11.89
CA GLU A 238 2.21 13.49 11.11
C GLU A 238 2.96 12.24 11.63
N ASN A 239 4.12 12.46 12.27
CA ASN A 239 4.93 11.40 12.88
C ASN A 239 4.65 11.18 14.37
N LEU A 240 3.88 12.07 14.99
CA LEU A 240 3.49 12.01 16.40
C LEU A 240 2.26 11.12 16.55
N MET A 241 2.40 10.05 17.29
CA MET A 241 1.29 9.18 17.69
C MET A 241 1.03 9.42 19.18
N VAL A 242 -0.19 9.76 19.54
CA VAL A 242 -0.63 9.85 20.93
C VAL A 242 -1.89 8.99 21.04
N GLU A 243 -1.79 7.92 21.79
CA GLU A 243 -2.88 6.94 21.92
C GLU A 243 -3.08 6.57 23.38
N SER A 244 -4.30 6.20 23.76
CA SER A 244 -4.55 5.62 25.08
C SER A 244 -3.97 4.22 25.18
N THR A 245 -3.31 3.92 26.30
CA THR A 245 -2.77 2.58 26.58
C THR A 245 -3.90 1.53 26.69
N SER A 246 -5.10 1.94 27.13
CA SER A 246 -6.30 1.11 27.23
C SER A 246 -7.55 2.00 27.23
N LYS A 247 -8.68 1.46 26.79
CA LYS A 247 -9.98 2.17 26.74
C LYS A 247 -10.48 2.65 28.10
N THR A 248 -9.91 2.17 29.20
CA THR A 248 -10.34 2.46 30.57
C THR A 248 -9.30 3.24 31.36
N THR A 249 -8.18 3.64 30.75
CA THR A 249 -7.11 4.36 31.44
C THR A 249 -6.90 5.75 30.83
N THR A 250 -6.55 6.70 31.66
CA THR A 250 -6.18 8.07 31.27
C THR A 250 -4.68 8.22 31.01
N ILE A 251 -4.01 7.13 30.66
CA ILE A 251 -2.59 7.13 30.30
C ILE A 251 -2.45 7.29 28.80
N ALA A 252 -1.86 8.39 28.37
CA ALA A 252 -1.49 8.68 27.01
C ALA A 252 -0.09 8.14 26.72
N GLN A 253 0.03 7.26 25.75
CA GLN A 253 1.31 6.84 25.18
C GLN A 253 1.65 7.77 24.03
N ILE A 254 2.75 8.50 24.16
CA ILE A 254 3.27 9.43 23.16
C ILE A 254 4.41 8.71 22.45
N ALA A 255 4.34 8.61 21.13
CA ALA A 255 5.37 7.98 20.31
C ALA A 255 5.77 8.87 19.13
N VAL A 256 7.08 9.02 18.90
CA VAL A 256 7.64 9.78 17.79
C VAL A 256 8.70 8.96 17.08
N LYS A 257 8.64 8.94 15.75
CA LYS A 257 9.64 8.31 14.91
C LYS A 257 10.65 9.33 14.40
N ASN A 258 11.93 9.13 14.71
CA ASN A 258 13.00 10.04 14.27
C ASN A 258 14.30 9.28 14.01
N SER A 259 15.14 9.79 13.11
CA SER A 259 16.48 9.25 12.87
C SER A 259 17.47 9.57 13.98
N SER A 260 17.27 10.67 14.72
CA SER A 260 18.04 11.02 15.90
C SER A 260 17.23 10.71 17.17
N ARG A 261 17.74 9.78 17.99
CA ARG A 261 17.12 9.38 19.26
C ARG A 261 16.97 10.56 20.22
N GLN A 262 18.08 11.32 20.42
CA GLN A 262 18.09 12.41 21.37
C GLN A 262 17.13 13.54 20.96
N ARG A 263 17.07 13.85 19.67
CA ARG A 263 16.14 14.86 19.14
C ARG A 263 14.68 14.51 19.41
N ALA A 264 14.32 13.23 19.31
CA ALA A 264 12.97 12.77 19.63
C ALA A 264 12.68 12.75 21.13
N ILE A 265 13.65 12.38 21.96
CA ILE A 265 13.53 12.43 23.43
C ILE A 265 13.30 13.86 23.88
N ASP A 266 14.13 14.79 23.44
CA ASP A 266 14.02 16.21 23.82
C ASP A 266 12.70 16.81 23.33
N PHE A 267 12.24 16.41 22.12
CA PHE A 267 10.94 16.82 21.60
C PHE A 267 9.79 16.37 22.50
N ILE A 268 9.73 15.08 22.88
CA ILE A 268 8.65 14.56 23.75
C ILE A 268 8.69 15.24 25.12
N ASN A 269 9.86 15.33 25.73
CA ASN A 269 10.00 15.96 27.05
C ASN A 269 9.57 17.42 27.04
N CYS A 270 9.96 18.17 26.00
CA CYS A 270 9.58 19.56 25.82
C CYS A 270 8.08 19.70 25.53
N LEU A 271 7.50 18.77 24.74
CA LEU A 271 6.07 18.74 24.46
C LEU A 271 5.24 18.59 25.75
N VAL A 272 5.61 17.64 26.59
CA VAL A 272 4.93 17.43 27.89
C VAL A 272 5.13 18.62 28.82
N ALA A 273 6.32 19.24 28.80
CA ALA A 273 6.59 20.43 29.61
C ALA A 273 5.70 21.60 29.18
N PHE A 274 5.60 21.92 27.91
CA PHE A 274 4.74 22.99 27.40
C PHE A 274 3.25 22.69 27.61
N TYR A 275 2.85 21.41 27.44
CA TYR A 275 1.48 21.01 27.76
C TYR A 275 1.13 21.32 29.21
N ASN A 276 2.01 20.97 30.15
CA ASN A 276 1.79 21.27 31.57
C ASN A 276 1.83 22.77 31.87
N GLN A 277 2.72 23.50 31.20
CA GLN A 277 2.81 24.94 31.35
C GLN A 277 1.53 25.63 30.87
N ASP A 278 1.06 25.32 29.67
CA ASP A 278 -0.18 25.89 29.10
C ASP A 278 -1.38 25.61 29.98
N ALA A 279 -1.51 24.38 30.53
CA ALA A 279 -2.57 24.04 31.47
C ALA A 279 -2.50 24.81 32.78
N ASN A 280 -1.29 25.01 33.30
CA ASN A 280 -1.10 25.80 34.51
C ASN A 280 -1.40 27.30 34.30
N ASP A 281 -0.95 27.86 33.18
CA ASP A 281 -1.18 29.28 32.84
C ASP A 281 -2.68 29.57 32.71
N GLU A 282 -3.44 28.61 32.20
CA GLU A 282 -4.88 28.74 32.06
C GLU A 282 -5.61 28.70 33.41
N LYS A 283 -5.28 27.72 34.29
CA LYS A 283 -5.84 27.60 35.64
C LYS A 283 -5.51 28.84 36.47
N ASN A 284 -4.27 29.31 36.39
CA ASN A 284 -3.84 30.51 37.08
C ASN A 284 -4.59 31.75 36.58
N GLY A 285 -4.85 31.87 35.31
CA GLY A 285 -5.63 32.96 34.73
C GLY A 285 -7.07 33.02 35.25
N VAL A 286 -7.73 31.89 35.45
CA VAL A 286 -9.08 31.82 36.05
C VAL A 286 -9.02 32.17 37.52
N ALA A 287 -8.07 31.57 38.25
CA ALA A 287 -7.93 31.83 39.69
C ALA A 287 -7.59 33.30 39.97
N GLN A 288 -6.75 33.96 39.17
CA GLN A 288 -6.43 35.38 39.32
C GLN A 288 -7.65 36.27 39.09
N LYS A 289 -8.44 36.06 38.05
CA LYS A 289 -9.69 36.79 37.79
C LYS A 289 -10.68 36.65 38.94
N THR A 290 -10.74 35.43 39.50
CA THR A 290 -11.60 35.17 40.67
C THR A 290 -11.08 35.92 41.92
N ALA A 291 -9.77 35.95 42.10
CA ALA A 291 -9.14 36.71 43.22
C ALA A 291 -9.47 38.20 43.11
N ASP A 292 -9.24 38.80 41.95
CA ASP A 292 -9.49 40.22 41.70
C ASP A 292 -10.99 40.59 41.98
N PHE A 293 -11.91 39.73 41.53
CA PHE A 293 -13.34 39.92 41.81
C PHE A 293 -13.67 39.87 43.30
N ILE A 294 -13.12 38.88 44.02
CA ILE A 294 -13.37 38.72 45.45
C ILE A 294 -12.78 39.92 46.21
N GLU A 295 -11.61 40.42 45.84
CA GLU A 295 -10.97 41.58 46.44
C GLU A 295 -11.81 42.85 46.30
N ASP A 296 -12.29 43.14 45.08
CA ASP A 296 -13.22 44.25 44.80
C ASP A 296 -14.48 44.15 45.69
N ARG A 297 -15.01 42.91 45.80
CA ARG A 297 -16.24 42.69 46.56
C ARG A 297 -16.02 42.86 48.04
N ILE A 298 -14.89 42.43 48.60
CA ILE A 298 -14.49 42.64 49.98
C ILE A 298 -14.41 44.14 50.25
N GLY A 299 -13.81 44.91 49.32
CA GLY A 299 -13.72 46.37 49.45
C GLY A 299 -15.09 47.07 49.65
N ILE A 300 -16.05 46.69 48.79
CA ILE A 300 -17.42 47.19 48.81
C ILE A 300 -18.12 46.82 50.13
N ILE A 301 -18.06 45.59 50.56
CA ILE A 301 -18.70 45.11 51.77
C ILE A 301 -18.09 45.73 53.02
N ASN A 302 -16.75 45.88 53.04
CA ASN A 302 -16.04 46.56 54.16
C ASN A 302 -16.50 47.99 54.33
N GLN A 303 -16.62 48.75 53.21
CA GLN A 303 -17.19 50.10 53.23
C GLN A 303 -18.65 50.12 53.70
N GLU A 304 -19.48 49.24 53.24
CA GLU A 304 -20.90 49.12 53.65
C GLU A 304 -21.03 48.74 55.13
N LEU A 305 -20.18 47.86 55.65
CA LEU A 305 -20.16 47.37 56.99
C LEU A 305 -19.74 48.57 57.95
N GLY A 306 -18.61 49.26 57.60
CA GLY A 306 -18.14 50.40 58.32
C GLY A 306 -19.19 51.57 58.43
N SER A 307 -19.92 51.83 57.30
CA SER A 307 -21.03 52.77 57.28
C SER A 307 -22.18 52.32 58.21
N THR A 308 -22.52 51.04 58.24
CA THR A 308 -23.60 50.46 59.06
C THR A 308 -23.19 50.45 60.54
N GLU A 309 -21.94 50.14 60.83
CA GLU A 309 -21.36 50.25 62.21
C GLU A 309 -21.36 51.67 62.73
N THR A 310 -21.02 52.62 61.87
CA THR A 310 -21.10 54.06 62.22
C THR A 310 -22.57 54.43 62.48
N GLN A 311 -23.50 54.03 61.65
CA GLN A 311 -24.95 54.26 61.85
C GLN A 311 -25.45 53.65 63.18
N LEU A 312 -24.99 52.44 63.52
CA LEU A 312 -25.35 51.76 64.75
C LEU A 312 -24.76 52.49 65.95
N ALA A 313 -23.54 52.93 65.86
CA ALA A 313 -22.90 53.70 66.92
C ALA A 313 -23.59 55.06 67.15
N ASP A 314 -23.88 55.78 66.05
CA ASP A 314 -24.62 57.06 66.12
C ASP A 314 -26.02 56.90 66.73
N PHE A 315 -26.70 55.84 66.35
CA PHE A 315 -28.03 55.47 66.85
C PHE A 315 -27.97 55.18 68.36
N LYS A 316 -27.05 54.33 68.80
CA LYS A 316 -26.83 54.09 70.29
C LYS A 316 -26.52 55.35 71.07
N GLN A 317 -25.70 56.21 70.52
CA GLN A 317 -25.35 57.45 71.14
C GLN A 317 -26.57 58.43 71.30
N LYS A 318 -27.38 58.55 70.24
CA LYS A 318 -28.58 59.38 70.18
C LYS A 318 -29.73 58.91 71.03
N SER A 319 -29.93 57.56 71.14
CA SER A 319 -31.13 56.99 71.77
C SER A 319 -30.99 56.59 73.24
N GLY A 320 -29.78 56.55 73.83
CA GLY A 320 -29.55 56.29 75.25
C GLY A 320 -30.08 54.97 75.81
N LEU A 321 -30.20 53.94 75.02
CA LEU A 321 -30.95 52.69 75.28
C LEU A 321 -30.11 51.60 75.95
N THR A 322 -30.57 51.14 77.13
CA THR A 322 -30.02 50.05 77.92
C THR A 322 -31.04 49.05 78.41
N ASP A 323 -32.05 48.66 77.93
CA ASP A 323 -32.81 47.39 78.20
C ASP A 323 -34.26 47.33 77.80
N LEU A 324 -34.76 46.15 77.20
CA LEU A 324 -36.15 45.99 76.78
C LEU A 324 -36.75 44.64 77.05
N THR A 325 -37.94 44.51 77.37
CA THR A 325 -38.69 43.43 78.00
C THR A 325 -39.31 42.39 76.98
N SER A 326 -39.54 41.13 77.46
CA SER A 326 -39.67 39.84 76.81
C SER A 326 -40.71 39.66 75.66
N ASP A 327 -41.85 40.39 75.57
CA ASP A 327 -42.87 40.16 74.54
C ASP A 327 -42.52 40.81 73.16
N ALA A 328 -41.87 41.92 73.24
CA ALA A 328 -41.27 42.54 72.05
C ALA A 328 -40.12 41.69 71.46
N GLN A 329 -39.42 40.96 72.32
CA GLN A 329 -38.27 40.08 71.93
C GLN A 329 -38.74 38.95 71.02
N LEU A 330 -39.86 38.26 71.20
CA LEU A 330 -40.34 37.16 70.39
C LEU A 330 -40.82 37.62 68.99
N ALA A 331 -41.59 38.73 68.95
CA ALA A 331 -42.01 39.29 67.65
C ALA A 331 -40.85 39.90 66.90
N LEU A 332 -39.88 40.42 67.60
CA LEU A 332 -38.61 40.92 67.11
C LEU A 332 -37.71 39.80 66.58
N GLN A 333 -37.65 38.68 67.27
CA GLN A 333 -36.89 37.51 66.88
C GLN A 333 -37.36 36.87 65.50
N GLU A 334 -38.67 36.75 65.36
CA GLU A 334 -39.25 36.25 64.08
C GLU A 334 -39.08 37.33 62.98
N ASN A 335 -39.32 38.58 63.21
CA ASN A 335 -39.07 39.64 62.25
C ASN A 335 -37.56 39.71 61.89
N SER A 336 -36.73 39.44 62.90
CA SER A 336 -35.30 39.31 62.80
C SER A 336 -34.87 38.23 61.74
N LYS A 337 -35.53 37.09 61.81
CA LYS A 337 -35.26 35.94 60.88
C LYS A 337 -35.62 36.32 59.45
N TYR A 338 -36.77 36.99 59.26
CA TYR A 338 -37.20 37.38 57.90
C TYR A 338 -36.32 38.45 57.28
N GLU A 339 -35.87 39.39 58.10
CA GLU A 339 -34.91 40.40 57.63
C GLU A 339 -33.56 39.79 57.32
N GLN A 340 -33.12 38.76 58.06
CA GLN A 340 -31.94 37.96 57.72
C GLN A 340 -32.06 37.32 56.39
N LEU A 341 -33.18 36.60 56.19
CA LEU A 341 -33.46 35.94 54.90
C LEU A 341 -33.53 36.97 53.75
N ARG A 342 -34.08 38.19 54.04
CA ARG A 342 -34.20 39.29 53.07
C ARG A 342 -32.83 39.74 52.57
N ILE A 343 -31.90 39.94 53.48
CA ILE A 343 -30.57 40.47 53.15
C ILE A 343 -29.77 39.33 52.47
N GLU A 344 -29.88 38.09 52.93
CA GLU A 344 -29.26 36.93 52.29
C GLU A 344 -29.76 36.79 50.86
N ASN A 345 -31.07 36.83 50.66
CA ASN A 345 -31.67 36.78 49.32
C ASN A 345 -31.24 37.98 48.45
N GLN A 346 -31.22 39.20 49.04
CA GLN A 346 -30.76 40.41 48.35
C GLN A 346 -29.29 40.31 47.93
N THR A 347 -28.46 39.67 48.75
CA THR A 347 -27.06 39.39 48.39
C THR A 347 -26.97 38.44 47.19
N GLN A 348 -27.76 37.33 47.20
CA GLN A 348 -27.80 36.42 46.07
C GLN A 348 -28.31 37.13 44.81
N ILE A 349 -29.35 37.98 44.91
CA ILE A 349 -29.80 38.81 43.80
C ILE A 349 -28.66 39.62 43.21
N ARG A 350 -27.93 40.37 44.03
CA ARG A 350 -26.79 41.21 43.55
C ARG A 350 -25.69 40.41 42.90
N LEU A 351 -25.36 39.20 43.42
CA LEU A 351 -24.39 38.30 42.82
C LEU A 351 -24.85 37.81 41.43
N VAL A 352 -26.10 37.42 41.32
CA VAL A 352 -26.68 36.98 40.05
C VAL A 352 -26.83 38.12 39.04
N GLU A 353 -27.20 39.34 39.52
CA GLU A 353 -27.21 40.57 38.69
C GLU A 353 -25.83 40.91 38.16
N PHE A 354 -24.82 40.84 39.02
CA PHE A 354 -23.43 41.01 38.57
C PHE A 354 -23.08 40.01 37.48
N LEU A 355 -23.40 38.74 37.66
CA LEU A 355 -23.12 37.72 36.63
C LEU A 355 -23.88 37.99 35.33
N ARG A 356 -25.16 38.43 35.42
CA ARG A 356 -25.96 38.84 34.27
C ARG A 356 -25.24 39.97 33.50
N ASP A 357 -24.82 40.99 34.21
CA ASP A 357 -24.18 42.16 33.61
C ASP A 357 -22.82 41.81 33.02
N TYR A 358 -22.08 40.90 33.67
CA TYR A 358 -20.80 40.39 33.17
C TYR A 358 -20.98 39.61 31.89
N ILE A 359 -22.00 38.72 31.86
CA ILE A 359 -22.28 37.87 30.68
C ILE A 359 -22.81 38.71 29.53
N ASN A 360 -23.62 39.73 29.79
CA ASN A 360 -24.19 40.58 28.79
C ASN A 360 -23.27 41.66 28.27
N ASN A 361 -22.12 41.88 28.91
CA ASN A 361 -21.12 42.83 28.44
C ASN A 361 -20.42 42.25 27.20
N PRO A 362 -20.47 42.93 26.04
CA PRO A 362 -19.79 42.46 24.80
C PRO A 362 -18.27 42.30 24.97
N ALA A 363 -17.65 43.08 25.86
CA ALA A 363 -16.22 42.99 26.14
C ALA A 363 -15.83 41.63 26.75
N ASN A 364 -16.78 40.94 27.42
CA ASN A 364 -16.56 39.67 28.11
C ASN A 364 -17.04 38.44 27.29
N GLU A 365 -17.35 38.63 26.02
CA GLU A 365 -17.98 37.56 25.20
C GLU A 365 -17.14 36.31 25.07
N GLN A 366 -15.82 36.49 25.13
CA GLN A 366 -14.85 35.39 25.00
C GLN A 366 -14.07 35.16 26.30
N GLU A 367 -14.50 35.77 27.40
CA GLU A 367 -13.87 35.66 28.70
C GLU A 367 -14.60 34.70 29.61
N VAL A 368 -13.85 33.97 30.44
CA VAL A 368 -14.43 33.06 31.44
C VAL A 368 -15.26 33.81 32.46
N ILE A 369 -16.40 33.27 32.81
CA ILE A 369 -17.26 33.82 33.85
C ILE A 369 -16.66 33.49 35.22
N PRO A 370 -16.57 34.42 36.15
CA PRO A 370 -16.09 34.12 37.50
C PRO A 370 -16.96 33.04 38.17
N ALA A 371 -16.36 31.84 38.39
CA ALA A 371 -17.14 30.68 38.84
C ALA A 371 -17.30 30.64 40.35
N ASN A 372 -16.53 30.99 41.20
CA ASN A 372 -16.61 30.76 42.62
C ASN A 372 -17.03 31.99 43.41
N VAL A 373 -18.09 32.66 43.01
CA VAL A 373 -18.53 33.95 43.63
C VAL A 373 -19.48 33.76 44.85
N GLY A 374 -19.69 32.57 45.35
CA GLY A 374 -20.54 32.28 46.50
C GLY A 374 -22.03 32.18 46.18
N LEU A 375 -22.37 31.76 45.00
CA LEU A 375 -23.74 31.44 44.62
C LEU A 375 -24.27 30.22 45.39
N GLN A 376 -25.53 30.31 45.85
CA GLN A 376 -26.21 29.21 46.51
C GLN A 376 -26.85 28.28 45.51
N ASP A 377 -27.13 28.72 44.29
CA ASP A 377 -27.67 27.92 43.22
C ASP A 377 -26.59 27.05 42.55
N GLN A 378 -26.63 25.75 42.89
CA GLN A 378 -25.65 24.77 42.39
C GLN A 378 -25.80 24.51 40.87
N ASN A 379 -27.01 24.62 40.37
CA ASN A 379 -27.28 24.40 38.95
C ASN A 379 -26.62 25.52 38.12
N LEU A 380 -26.81 26.78 38.53
CA LEU A 380 -26.19 27.91 37.87
C LEU A 380 -24.66 27.82 37.95
N SER A 381 -24.09 27.46 39.10
CA SER A 381 -22.65 27.24 39.23
C SER A 381 -22.17 26.16 38.29
N SER A 382 -22.83 25.00 38.20
CA SER A 382 -22.48 23.91 37.33
C SER A 382 -22.52 24.31 35.84
N ILE A 383 -23.54 25.07 35.43
CA ILE A 383 -23.68 25.51 34.04
C ILE A 383 -22.58 26.54 33.71
N ILE A 384 -22.20 27.40 34.63
CA ILE A 384 -21.11 28.36 34.49
C ILE A 384 -19.78 27.59 34.33
N ASP A 385 -19.54 26.57 35.14
CA ASP A 385 -18.34 25.74 35.03
C ASP A 385 -18.26 25.00 33.69
N GLN A 386 -19.38 24.48 33.21
CA GLN A 386 -19.45 23.86 31.89
C GLN A 386 -19.16 24.86 30.77
N TYR A 387 -19.77 26.04 30.84
CA TYR A 387 -19.50 27.13 29.89
C TYR A 387 -18.02 27.53 29.91
N ASN A 388 -17.43 27.72 31.08
CA ASN A 388 -16.01 28.05 31.23
C ASN A 388 -15.13 26.94 30.63
N THR A 389 -15.44 25.69 30.92
CA THR A 389 -14.72 24.56 30.36
C THR A 389 -14.77 24.57 28.81
N MET A 390 -15.93 24.84 28.24
CA MET A 390 -16.07 24.91 26.77
C MET A 390 -15.28 26.11 26.19
N LEU A 391 -15.27 27.23 26.83
CA LEU A 391 -14.45 28.42 26.44
C LEU A 391 -12.97 28.11 26.50
N ILE A 392 -12.54 27.42 27.52
CA ILE A 392 -11.19 26.98 27.74
C ILE A 392 -10.78 26.01 26.61
N GLU A 393 -11.61 25.05 26.34
CA GLU A 393 -11.41 24.09 25.23
C GLU A 393 -11.37 24.78 23.86
N ARG A 394 -12.29 25.72 23.62
CA ARG A 394 -12.23 26.55 22.42
C ARG A 394 -10.90 27.27 22.26
N LYS A 395 -10.44 27.93 23.33
CA LYS A 395 -9.19 28.66 23.34
C LYS A 395 -7.99 27.71 23.07
N ARG A 396 -8.08 26.45 23.53
CA ARG A 396 -7.13 25.39 23.26
C ARG A 396 -7.19 24.95 21.79
N LEU A 397 -8.38 24.69 21.27
CA LEU A 397 -8.57 24.33 19.85
C LEU A 397 -8.08 25.41 18.90
N LEU A 398 -8.30 26.69 19.23
CA LEU A 398 -7.81 27.83 18.44
C LEU A 398 -6.28 27.94 18.39
N ARG A 399 -5.58 27.36 19.36
CA ARG A 399 -4.12 27.24 19.31
C ARG A 399 -3.65 26.22 18.27
N THR A 400 -4.54 25.32 17.86
CA THR A 400 -4.22 24.19 16.98
C THR A 400 -4.87 24.28 15.61
N SER A 401 -5.91 25.08 15.49
CA SER A 401 -6.78 25.13 14.35
C SER A 401 -7.18 26.55 13.98
N SER A 402 -7.48 26.76 12.71
CA SER A 402 -8.08 28.01 12.23
C SER A 402 -9.53 28.16 12.74
N GLU A 403 -10.03 29.39 12.85
CA GLU A 403 -11.42 29.70 13.20
C GLU A 403 -12.46 29.02 12.27
N ASN A 404 -12.08 28.71 11.07
CA ASN A 404 -12.91 28.03 10.07
C ASN A 404 -12.89 26.50 10.18
N ASN A 405 -12.18 25.92 11.12
CA ASN A 405 -12.18 24.48 11.32
C ASN A 405 -13.57 24.02 11.78
N PRO A 406 -14.15 22.97 11.19
CA PRO A 406 -15.47 22.45 11.60
C PRO A 406 -15.60 22.15 13.09
N ALA A 407 -14.51 21.70 13.73
CA ALA A 407 -14.48 21.45 15.17
C ALA A 407 -14.60 22.75 15.97
N VAL A 408 -13.94 23.83 15.55
CA VAL A 408 -14.02 25.14 16.15
C VAL A 408 -15.39 25.77 15.91
N VAL A 409 -15.94 25.63 14.70
CA VAL A 409 -17.27 26.11 14.35
C VAL A 409 -18.35 25.41 15.20
N ASN A 410 -18.26 24.07 15.31
CA ASN A 410 -19.17 23.31 16.17
C ASN A 410 -19.02 23.71 17.66
N MET A 411 -17.80 23.94 18.10
CA MET A 411 -17.55 24.40 19.45
C MET A 411 -18.11 25.81 19.70
N ASN A 412 -17.96 26.72 18.73
CA ASN A 412 -18.55 28.06 18.81
C ASN A 412 -20.09 27.97 18.93
N THR A 413 -20.74 27.14 18.11
CA THR A 413 -22.19 26.93 18.21
C THR A 413 -22.57 26.36 19.59
N GLY A 414 -21.77 25.42 20.11
CA GLY A 414 -21.97 24.86 21.45
C GLY A 414 -21.81 25.92 22.54
N ILE A 415 -20.78 26.78 22.43
CA ILE A 415 -20.52 27.88 23.37
C ILE A 415 -21.66 28.92 23.32
N GLU A 416 -22.12 29.28 22.13
CA GLU A 416 -23.29 30.19 21.99
C GLU A 416 -24.56 29.61 22.62
N ALA A 417 -24.82 28.32 22.34
CA ALA A 417 -25.95 27.62 22.96
C ALA A 417 -25.81 27.59 24.50
N MET A 418 -24.60 27.29 25.00
CA MET A 418 -24.32 27.23 26.41
C MET A 418 -24.38 28.63 27.03
N ARG A 419 -23.88 29.67 26.37
CA ARG A 419 -24.01 31.06 26.78
C ARG A 419 -25.47 31.45 26.94
N HIS A 420 -26.29 31.13 25.93
CA HIS A 420 -27.73 31.36 26.00
C HIS A 420 -28.38 30.60 27.15
N ASN A 421 -27.92 29.37 27.40
CA ASN A 421 -28.39 28.57 28.54
C ASN A 421 -28.00 29.24 29.87
N VAL A 422 -26.73 29.71 30.00
CA VAL A 422 -26.31 30.47 31.20
C VAL A 422 -27.13 31.73 31.35
N GLN A 423 -27.34 32.53 30.28
CA GLN A 423 -28.17 33.73 30.32
C GLN A 423 -29.60 33.43 30.77
N THR A 424 -30.21 32.37 30.18
CA THR A 424 -31.56 31.95 30.53
C THR A 424 -31.64 31.48 31.98
N THR A 425 -30.64 30.70 32.42
CA THR A 425 -30.58 30.21 33.80
C THR A 425 -30.36 31.34 34.77
N VAL A 426 -29.47 32.28 34.52
CA VAL A 426 -29.28 33.50 35.29
C VAL A 426 -30.55 34.30 35.41
N ALA A 427 -31.25 34.49 34.28
CA ALA A 427 -32.53 35.19 34.29
C ALA A 427 -33.63 34.44 35.10
N SER A 428 -33.62 33.10 34.99
CA SER A 428 -34.58 32.25 35.75
C SER A 428 -34.28 32.29 37.27
N VAL A 429 -32.99 32.15 37.64
CA VAL A 429 -32.54 32.22 39.04
C VAL A 429 -32.82 33.60 39.61
N LEU A 430 -32.50 34.67 38.87
CA LEU A 430 -32.81 36.05 39.28
C LEU A 430 -34.32 36.24 39.55
N LYS A 431 -35.15 35.75 38.62
CA LYS A 431 -36.61 35.78 38.79
C LYS A 431 -37.08 34.98 40.00
N GLY A 432 -36.51 33.78 40.19
CA GLY A 432 -36.77 32.93 41.36
C GLY A 432 -36.45 33.67 42.67
N LEU A 433 -35.26 34.28 42.74
CA LEU A 433 -34.81 35.08 43.91
C LEU A 433 -35.68 36.31 44.14
N GLN A 434 -36.16 36.95 43.05
CA GLN A 434 -37.11 38.09 43.15
C GLN A 434 -38.46 37.67 43.71
N ILE A 435 -38.98 36.50 43.32
CA ILE A 435 -40.18 35.91 43.87
C ILE A 435 -40.03 35.60 45.35
N THR A 436 -38.89 34.93 45.69
CA THR A 436 -38.53 34.66 47.10
C THR A 436 -38.45 35.94 47.92
N ARG A 437 -37.87 36.99 47.38
CA ARG A 437 -37.84 38.30 48.02
C ARG A 437 -39.24 38.85 48.33
N SER A 438 -40.14 38.76 47.30
CA SER A 438 -41.53 39.22 47.46
C SER A 438 -42.27 38.46 48.57
N ASP A 439 -41.97 37.17 48.70
CA ASP A 439 -42.61 36.33 49.75
C ASP A 439 -42.04 36.62 51.11
N ILE A 440 -40.67 36.82 51.22
CA ILE A 440 -40.03 37.27 52.47
C ILE A 440 -40.57 38.63 52.89
N ASP A 441 -40.68 39.58 51.96
CA ASP A 441 -41.19 40.95 52.24
C ASP A 441 -42.68 40.92 52.73
N ARG A 442 -43.47 39.95 52.19
CA ARG A 442 -44.87 39.74 52.62
C ARG A 442 -44.93 39.19 54.03
N GLN A 443 -44.07 38.25 54.40
CA GLN A 443 -44.01 37.68 55.71
C GLN A 443 -43.48 38.71 56.72
N ALA A 444 -42.38 39.40 56.38
CA ALA A 444 -41.85 40.49 57.22
C ALA A 444 -42.90 41.55 57.55
N ARG A 445 -43.69 42.01 56.58
CA ARG A 445 -44.79 42.98 56.79
C ARG A 445 -45.85 42.49 57.75
N LYS A 446 -46.14 41.16 57.83
CA LYS A 446 -47.06 40.60 58.81
C LYS A 446 -46.64 40.80 60.27
N PHE A 447 -45.27 40.68 60.48
CA PHE A 447 -44.70 40.87 61.80
C PHE A 447 -44.46 42.35 62.12
N GLU A 448 -44.11 43.18 61.10
CA GLU A 448 -44.05 44.61 61.22
C GLU A 448 -45.30 45.24 61.75
N GLY A 449 -46.49 44.75 61.27
CA GLY A 449 -47.87 45.19 61.78
C GLY A 449 -48.10 44.84 63.24
N ARG A 450 -47.43 43.78 63.75
CA ARG A 450 -47.47 43.40 65.17
C ARG A 450 -46.52 44.22 66.07
N ILE A 451 -45.41 44.73 65.48
CA ILE A 451 -44.39 45.49 66.16
C ILE A 451 -44.71 47.01 66.19
N SER A 452 -45.67 47.43 65.34
CA SER A 452 -46.08 48.90 65.30
C SER A 452 -46.53 49.49 66.59
N SER A 453 -46.72 48.74 67.65
CA SER A 453 -46.99 49.15 68.96
C SER A 453 -45.70 49.32 69.84
N ALA A 454 -44.55 48.94 69.46
CA ALA A 454 -43.21 49.07 70.09
C ALA A 454 -42.65 50.45 69.81
N PRO A 455 -41.73 51.01 70.69
CA PRO A 455 -41.12 52.26 70.40
C PRO A 455 -40.30 52.27 69.13
N GLN A 456 -40.48 53.25 68.29
CA GLN A 456 -39.92 53.41 66.98
C GLN A 456 -38.37 53.22 66.95
N GLN A 457 -37.74 53.61 68.08
CA GLN A 457 -36.29 53.56 68.32
C GLN A 457 -35.78 52.12 68.40
N GLU A 458 -36.53 51.21 68.97
CA GLU A 458 -36.13 49.79 69.07
C GLU A 458 -36.16 49.04 67.74
N LYS A 459 -37.17 49.35 66.95
CA LYS A 459 -37.28 48.81 65.56
C LYS A 459 -36.04 49.29 64.74
N GLU A 460 -35.71 50.53 64.84
CA GLU A 460 -34.56 51.05 64.03
C GLU A 460 -33.22 50.48 64.50
N PHE A 461 -33.01 50.29 65.79
CA PHE A 461 -31.81 49.66 66.35
C PHE A 461 -31.64 48.24 65.86
N LEU A 462 -32.73 47.43 65.96
CA LEU A 462 -32.72 46.08 65.56
C LEU A 462 -32.54 45.90 64.01
N THR A 463 -33.07 46.80 63.20
CA THR A 463 -32.86 46.86 61.79
C THR A 463 -31.41 47.10 61.43
N ILE A 464 -30.78 48.15 62.09
CA ILE A 464 -29.37 48.49 61.84
C ILE A 464 -28.43 47.37 62.33
N SER A 465 -28.67 46.85 63.56
CA SER A 465 -27.88 45.82 64.21
C SER A 465 -27.84 44.52 63.32
N ARG A 466 -29.04 44.19 62.79
CA ARG A 466 -29.15 43.05 61.93
C ARG A 466 -28.47 43.25 60.58
N GLN A 467 -28.55 44.45 59.98
CA GLN A 467 -27.82 44.77 58.77
C GLN A 467 -26.32 44.62 58.98
N GLN A 468 -25.84 45.08 60.16
CA GLN A 468 -24.44 44.97 60.56
C GLN A 468 -23.98 43.51 60.67
N GLU A 469 -24.78 42.66 61.37
CA GLU A 469 -24.48 41.27 61.59
C GLU A 469 -24.40 40.48 60.22
N ILE A 470 -25.32 40.75 59.32
CA ILE A 470 -25.32 40.08 58.03
C ILE A 470 -24.16 40.52 57.12
N LYS A 471 -23.85 41.82 57.10
CA LYS A 471 -22.69 42.33 56.37
C LYS A 471 -21.40 41.79 56.96
N ALA A 472 -21.32 41.61 58.29
CA ALA A 472 -20.17 40.99 58.95
C ALA A 472 -20.04 39.51 58.58
N GLN A 473 -21.15 38.73 58.52
CA GLN A 473 -21.11 37.35 58.10
C GLN A 473 -20.70 37.24 56.62
N LEU A 474 -21.26 38.14 55.77
CA LEU A 474 -20.86 38.15 54.32
C LEU A 474 -19.37 38.49 54.12
N TYR A 475 -18.84 39.42 54.92
CA TYR A 475 -17.43 39.75 54.90
C TYR A 475 -16.54 38.56 55.26
N ILE A 476 -16.90 37.80 56.31
CA ILE A 476 -16.22 36.57 56.73
C ILE A 476 -16.27 35.52 55.64
N MET A 477 -17.44 35.34 55.01
CA MET A 477 -17.61 34.38 53.91
C MET A 477 -16.71 34.73 52.71
N LEU A 478 -16.62 36.01 52.32
CA LEU A 478 -15.78 36.44 51.23
C LEU A 478 -14.27 36.25 51.56
N LEU A 479 -13.87 36.52 52.81
CA LEU A 479 -12.51 36.23 53.28
C LEU A 479 -12.19 34.71 53.16
N GLN A 480 -13.14 33.86 53.57
CA GLN A 480 -12.99 32.41 53.42
C GLN A 480 -12.82 32.03 51.96
N LYS A 481 -13.65 32.57 51.06
CA LYS A 481 -13.55 32.33 49.63
C LYS A 481 -12.23 32.83 49.02
N ARG A 482 -11.72 33.96 49.49
CA ARG A 482 -10.39 34.46 49.10
C ARG A 482 -9.30 33.47 49.47
N GLU A 483 -9.31 32.93 50.70
CA GLU A 483 -8.32 31.97 51.17
C GLU A 483 -8.45 30.62 50.40
N GLU A 484 -9.67 30.14 50.14
CA GLU A 484 -9.91 28.95 49.31
C GLU A 484 -9.32 29.12 47.90
N ASN A 485 -9.53 30.30 47.28
CA ASN A 485 -9.00 30.61 45.96
C ASN A 485 -7.48 30.74 45.97
N ALA A 486 -6.91 31.37 47.01
CA ALA A 486 -5.45 31.48 47.19
C ALA A 486 -4.78 30.11 47.36
N ILE A 487 -5.44 29.19 48.11
CA ILE A 487 -4.98 27.80 48.22
C ILE A 487 -5.04 27.10 46.85
N THR A 488 -6.09 27.31 46.07
CA THR A 488 -6.22 26.73 44.73
C THR A 488 -5.13 27.25 43.80
N LEU A 489 -4.82 28.53 43.83
CA LEU A 489 -3.72 29.15 43.08
C LEU A 489 -2.35 28.59 43.49
N ALA A 490 -2.12 28.40 44.80
CA ALA A 490 -0.87 27.83 45.30
C ALA A 490 -0.71 26.34 45.05
N ALA A 491 -1.81 25.63 44.95
CA ALA A 491 -1.86 24.15 44.76
C ALA A 491 -1.86 23.70 43.30
N THR A 492 -1.34 24.50 42.33
CA THR A 492 -1.31 24.14 40.91
C THR A 492 -0.55 22.86 40.71
N ALA A 493 -1.31 21.78 40.52
CA ALA A 493 -0.78 20.45 40.15
C ALA A 493 -0.71 20.33 38.63
N THR A 494 0.39 19.80 38.10
CA THR A 494 0.57 19.48 36.71
C THR A 494 -0.54 18.53 36.20
N ASN A 495 -1.15 18.84 35.07
CA ASN A 495 -2.19 18.02 34.47
C ASN A 495 -1.64 16.68 33.93
N GLY A 496 -0.46 16.73 33.33
CA GLY A 496 0.24 15.55 32.82
C GLY A 496 1.38 15.15 33.73
N ARG A 497 1.28 13.96 34.35
CA ARG A 497 2.38 13.36 35.11
C ARG A 497 3.09 12.33 34.25
N ILE A 498 4.37 12.50 34.02
CA ILE A 498 5.21 11.51 33.34
C ILE A 498 5.26 10.25 34.21
N ILE A 499 4.83 9.10 33.65
CA ILE A 499 4.93 7.76 34.28
C ILE A 499 6.20 7.08 33.80
N GLU A 500 6.45 7.14 32.47
CA GLU A 500 7.65 6.65 31.83
C GLU A 500 8.31 7.79 31.07
N GLU A 501 9.58 8.01 31.38
CA GLU A 501 10.39 8.98 30.65
C GLU A 501 10.53 8.60 29.18
N ALA A 502 10.77 9.59 28.32
CA ALA A 502 10.97 9.35 26.91
C ALA A 502 12.19 8.46 26.66
N GLN A 503 11.97 7.28 26.14
CA GLN A 503 13.02 6.30 25.83
C GLN A 503 12.96 5.86 24.37
N ALA A 504 14.15 5.74 23.77
CA ALA A 504 14.29 5.26 22.40
C ALA A 504 14.41 3.72 22.38
N ASP A 505 13.67 3.09 21.48
CA ASP A 505 13.86 1.68 21.21
C ASP A 505 15.32 1.37 20.81
N PRO A 506 15.94 0.31 21.33
CA PRO A 506 17.34 -0.02 21.00
C PRO A 506 17.51 -0.41 19.52
N VAL A 507 16.46 -0.94 18.89
CA VAL A 507 16.45 -1.39 17.50
C VAL A 507 15.66 -0.42 16.63
N PRO A 508 16.20 0.00 15.46
CA PRO A 508 15.45 0.86 14.55
C PRO A 508 14.21 0.15 13.99
N VAL A 509 13.09 0.86 13.92
CA VAL A 509 11.82 0.37 13.38
C VAL A 509 11.77 0.39 11.85
N SER A 510 12.62 1.20 11.23
CA SER A 510 12.79 1.31 9.78
C SER A 510 14.26 1.60 9.43
N PRO A 511 14.77 1.07 8.28
CA PRO A 511 14.15 0.07 7.40
C PRO A 511 14.13 -1.33 8.02
N LYS A 512 13.09 -2.10 7.76
CA LYS A 512 12.97 -3.50 8.22
C LYS A 512 13.84 -4.41 7.35
N LYS A 513 15.14 -4.51 7.67
CA LYS A 513 16.16 -5.24 6.88
C LYS A 513 15.74 -6.64 6.47
N LYS A 514 15.11 -7.40 7.38
CA LYS A 514 14.62 -8.77 7.11
C LYS A 514 13.52 -8.80 6.05
N ILE A 515 12.59 -7.84 6.09
CA ILE A 515 11.48 -7.77 5.12
C ILE A 515 12.00 -7.37 3.74
N ILE A 516 12.93 -6.40 3.67
CA ILE A 516 13.53 -5.97 2.41
C ILE A 516 14.37 -7.09 1.79
N ALA A 517 15.16 -7.81 2.60
CA ALA A 517 15.92 -8.97 2.13
C ALA A 517 14.99 -10.11 1.63
N LEU A 518 13.90 -10.37 2.34
CA LEU A 518 12.90 -11.36 1.92
C LEU A 518 12.19 -10.93 0.62
N ALA A 519 11.82 -9.67 0.50
CA ALA A 519 11.23 -9.12 -0.72
C ALA A 519 12.20 -9.22 -1.92
N ALA A 520 13.48 -8.88 -1.71
CA ALA A 520 14.51 -9.01 -2.73
C ALA A 520 14.70 -10.47 -3.17
N LEU A 521 14.64 -11.43 -2.24
CA LEU A 521 14.69 -12.87 -2.53
C LEU A 521 13.49 -13.31 -3.38
N ILE A 522 12.27 -12.91 -2.99
CA ILE A 522 11.04 -13.27 -3.71
C ILE A 522 11.07 -12.69 -5.13
N ILE A 523 11.45 -11.42 -5.28
CA ILE A 523 11.55 -10.75 -6.58
C ILE A 523 12.65 -11.42 -7.41
N GLY A 524 13.81 -11.70 -6.81
CA GLY A 524 14.93 -12.36 -7.48
C GLY A 524 14.61 -13.77 -8.00
N LEU A 525 13.75 -14.50 -7.29
CA LEU A 525 13.22 -15.79 -7.73
C LEU A 525 12.09 -15.63 -8.76
N GLY A 526 11.26 -14.61 -8.63
CA GLY A 526 10.11 -14.36 -9.50
C GLY A 526 10.49 -13.93 -10.92
N ILE A 527 11.53 -13.12 -11.09
CA ILE A 527 11.96 -12.62 -12.41
C ILE A 527 12.29 -13.77 -13.40
N PRO A 528 13.15 -14.74 -13.05
CA PRO A 528 13.43 -15.86 -13.96
C PRO A 528 12.20 -16.74 -14.24
N VAL A 529 11.34 -16.95 -13.23
CA VAL A 529 10.08 -17.69 -13.41
C VAL A 529 9.20 -16.99 -14.45
N GLY A 530 9.00 -15.68 -14.29
CA GLY A 530 8.23 -14.87 -15.22
C GLY A 530 8.82 -14.89 -16.64
N PHE A 531 10.15 -14.80 -16.75
CA PHE A 531 10.84 -14.84 -18.03
C PHE A 531 10.67 -16.19 -18.76
N VAL A 532 10.85 -17.31 -18.04
CA VAL A 532 10.66 -18.66 -18.60
C VAL A 532 9.20 -18.87 -18.99
N TYR A 533 8.27 -18.42 -18.18
CA TYR A 533 6.83 -18.48 -18.48
C TYR A 533 6.45 -17.66 -19.72
N LEU A 534 6.95 -16.42 -19.80
CA LEU A 534 6.70 -15.56 -20.97
C LEU A 534 7.28 -16.17 -22.26
N ARG A 535 8.49 -16.73 -22.17
CA ARG A 535 9.13 -17.44 -23.29
C ARG A 535 8.31 -18.62 -23.76
N ASP A 536 7.69 -19.35 -22.85
CA ASP A 536 6.82 -20.49 -23.20
C ASP A 536 5.51 -20.05 -23.84
N LEU A 537 4.91 -18.96 -23.38
CA LEU A 537 3.74 -18.36 -24.02
C LEU A 537 3.99 -17.94 -25.47
N LEU A 538 5.23 -17.57 -25.80
CA LEU A 538 5.63 -17.18 -27.15
C LEU A 538 5.86 -18.37 -28.10
N LYS A 539 5.77 -19.62 -27.61
CA LYS A 539 5.91 -20.84 -28.43
C LYS A 539 4.60 -21.18 -29.14
N TYR A 540 4.37 -20.52 -30.25
CA TYR A 540 3.16 -20.71 -31.07
C TYR A 540 3.29 -21.77 -32.15
N LYS A 541 4.50 -22.34 -32.36
CA LYS A 541 4.78 -23.37 -33.35
C LYS A 541 4.90 -24.75 -32.69
N ILE A 542 4.68 -25.79 -33.48
CA ILE A 542 4.92 -27.20 -33.10
C ILE A 542 6.44 -27.40 -32.98
N GLU A 543 6.92 -27.88 -31.82
CA GLU A 543 8.34 -28.16 -31.58
C GLU A 543 8.61 -29.68 -31.47
N ASN A 544 7.66 -30.44 -30.92
CA ASN A 544 7.85 -31.86 -30.60
C ASN A 544 6.53 -32.65 -30.69
N ARG A 545 6.63 -33.93 -30.37
CA ARG A 545 5.49 -34.85 -30.34
C ARG A 545 4.42 -34.45 -29.35
N ASP A 546 4.82 -34.02 -28.12
CA ASP A 546 3.90 -33.63 -27.06
C ASP A 546 2.98 -32.47 -27.50
N ASP A 547 3.52 -31.56 -28.32
CA ASP A 547 2.73 -30.47 -28.90
C ASP A 547 1.62 -31.00 -29.84
N VAL A 548 1.93 -32.04 -30.63
CA VAL A 548 0.99 -32.66 -31.57
C VAL A 548 -0.06 -33.46 -30.81
N GLU A 549 0.35 -34.29 -29.84
CA GLU A 549 -0.55 -35.10 -29.00
C GLU A 549 -1.56 -34.24 -28.22
N LYS A 550 -1.17 -33.03 -27.78
CA LYS A 550 -2.08 -32.08 -27.16
C LYS A 550 -3.05 -31.40 -28.12
N LEU A 551 -2.71 -31.34 -29.39
CA LEU A 551 -3.51 -30.65 -30.39
C LEU A 551 -4.51 -31.55 -31.10
N THR A 552 -4.21 -32.85 -31.22
CA THR A 552 -5.03 -33.82 -31.96
C THR A 552 -4.93 -35.24 -31.40
N THR A 553 -5.98 -36.01 -31.56
CA THR A 553 -6.02 -37.46 -31.30
C THR A 553 -5.69 -38.29 -32.52
N VAL A 554 -5.38 -37.69 -33.68
CA VAL A 554 -5.00 -38.38 -34.92
C VAL A 554 -3.67 -39.11 -34.68
N PRO A 555 -3.57 -40.40 -35.05
CA PRO A 555 -2.38 -41.20 -34.79
C PRO A 555 -1.14 -40.65 -35.50
N ILE A 556 -0.02 -40.61 -34.77
CA ILE A 556 1.28 -40.15 -35.25
C ILE A 556 2.03 -41.36 -35.81
N LEU A 557 2.25 -41.39 -37.11
CA LEU A 557 2.97 -42.47 -37.80
C LEU A 557 4.46 -42.49 -37.53
N GLY A 558 5.05 -41.31 -37.34
CA GLY A 558 6.47 -41.22 -37.13
C GLY A 558 6.96 -39.79 -36.95
N GLU A 559 8.17 -39.69 -36.44
CA GLU A 559 8.90 -38.45 -36.17
C GLU A 559 10.19 -38.45 -36.97
N LEU A 560 10.31 -37.57 -37.95
CA LEU A 560 11.48 -37.50 -38.81
C LEU A 560 12.48 -36.47 -38.23
N PRO A 561 13.70 -36.89 -37.89
CA PRO A 561 14.72 -36.00 -37.34
C PRO A 561 15.23 -35.03 -38.41
N ARG A 562 15.73 -33.86 -37.93
CA ARG A 562 16.43 -32.89 -38.79
C ARG A 562 17.70 -33.51 -39.36
N GLY A 563 17.69 -33.78 -40.67
CA GLY A 563 18.86 -34.32 -41.41
C GLY A 563 19.77 -33.22 -41.94
N LYS A 564 21.03 -33.58 -42.25
CA LYS A 564 21.86 -32.71 -43.06
C LYS A 564 21.28 -32.68 -44.49
N LYS A 565 21.28 -31.49 -45.12
CA LYS A 565 20.84 -31.39 -46.53
C LYS A 565 21.64 -32.37 -47.38
N PRO A 566 20.97 -33.25 -48.08
CA PRO A 566 21.69 -34.20 -48.99
C PRO A 566 22.42 -33.43 -50.10
N GLU A 567 23.58 -33.86 -50.45
CA GLU A 567 24.43 -33.22 -51.50
C GLU A 567 23.78 -33.31 -52.88
N HIS A 568 23.01 -34.40 -53.15
CA HIS A 568 22.25 -34.61 -54.39
C HIS A 568 20.87 -35.17 -54.13
N GLY A 569 19.85 -34.50 -54.64
CA GLY A 569 18.43 -34.88 -54.53
C GLY A 569 17.84 -34.82 -53.11
N ALA A 570 16.54 -35.10 -52.98
CA ALA A 570 15.84 -35.08 -51.68
C ALA A 570 15.59 -36.50 -51.11
N ILE A 571 16.08 -37.56 -51.78
CA ILE A 571 15.90 -38.94 -51.31
C ILE A 571 17.03 -39.29 -50.35
N VAL A 572 16.67 -39.61 -49.11
CA VAL A 572 17.58 -39.99 -48.04
C VAL A 572 17.55 -41.47 -47.71
N VAL A 573 16.47 -42.17 -48.09
CA VAL A 573 16.33 -43.62 -47.92
C VAL A 573 17.14 -44.34 -49.00
N ARG A 574 18.08 -45.21 -48.59
CA ARG A 574 18.97 -45.96 -49.50
C ARG A 574 19.00 -47.43 -49.09
N GLU A 575 19.15 -48.27 -50.04
CA GLU A 575 19.29 -49.72 -49.81
C GLU A 575 20.55 -50.01 -48.99
N ASN A 576 20.41 -50.80 -47.93
CA ASN A 576 21.53 -51.26 -47.07
C ASN A 576 22.26 -50.15 -46.25
N LYS A 577 21.71 -48.98 -46.05
CA LYS A 577 22.17 -48.04 -45.06
C LYS A 577 21.40 -48.17 -43.74
N ASN A 578 22.09 -48.11 -42.61
CA ASN A 578 21.46 -48.16 -41.29
C ASN A 578 21.72 -46.81 -40.56
N ASP A 579 21.32 -45.73 -41.20
CA ASP A 579 21.31 -44.44 -40.54
C ASP A 579 19.95 -44.14 -39.83
N ILE A 580 19.97 -43.16 -38.94
CA ILE A 580 18.81 -42.78 -38.12
C ILE A 580 17.60 -42.43 -39.02
N MET A 581 17.87 -41.74 -40.14
CA MET A 581 16.80 -41.26 -41.03
C MET A 581 16.14 -42.44 -41.73
N GLU A 582 16.95 -43.41 -42.21
CA GLU A 582 16.42 -44.60 -42.84
C GLU A 582 15.60 -45.47 -41.89
N GLU A 583 16.12 -45.66 -40.65
CA GLU A 583 15.38 -46.43 -39.66
C GLU A 583 14.06 -45.73 -39.27
N THR A 584 14.05 -44.41 -39.22
CA THR A 584 12.81 -43.66 -38.98
C THR A 584 11.80 -43.86 -40.12
N PHE A 585 12.24 -43.87 -41.40
CA PHE A 585 11.35 -44.15 -42.52
C PHE A 585 10.89 -45.62 -42.56
N ARG A 586 11.70 -46.58 -42.11
CA ARG A 586 11.28 -47.99 -41.93
C ARG A 586 10.19 -48.06 -40.85
N GLY A 587 10.35 -47.33 -39.72
CA GLY A 587 9.34 -47.25 -38.67
C GLY A 587 8.04 -46.61 -39.17
N LEU A 588 8.14 -45.47 -39.88
CA LEU A 588 7.01 -44.79 -40.48
C LEU A 588 6.25 -45.71 -41.45
N ARG A 589 6.98 -46.39 -42.37
CA ARG A 589 6.40 -47.39 -43.29
C ARG A 589 5.68 -48.50 -42.54
N THR A 590 6.29 -49.05 -41.49
CA THR A 590 5.69 -50.15 -40.72
C THR A 590 4.38 -49.66 -40.05
N ASN A 591 4.38 -48.49 -39.41
CA ASN A 591 3.19 -47.91 -38.79
C ASN A 591 2.09 -47.62 -39.85
N LEU A 592 2.47 -47.12 -41.03
CA LEU A 592 1.57 -46.86 -42.13
C LEU A 592 0.92 -48.17 -42.61
N LEU A 593 1.71 -49.26 -42.80
CA LEU A 593 1.19 -50.55 -43.21
C LEU A 593 0.24 -51.17 -42.18
N PHE A 594 0.42 -50.89 -40.86
CA PHE A 594 -0.54 -51.31 -39.82
C PHE A 594 -1.87 -50.61 -39.93
N MET A 595 -1.90 -49.37 -40.43
CA MET A 595 -3.14 -48.62 -40.61
C MET A 595 -3.89 -48.99 -41.88
N LEU A 596 -3.15 -49.45 -42.89
CA LEU A 596 -3.76 -49.87 -44.18
C LEU A 596 -4.46 -51.19 -44.03
N GLY A 597 -5.67 -51.34 -44.62
CA GLY A 597 -6.39 -52.60 -44.81
C GLY A 597 -5.83 -53.37 -45.99
N LYS A 598 -6.31 -54.58 -46.14
CA LYS A 598 -5.85 -55.45 -47.22
C LYS A 598 -6.18 -54.92 -48.65
N THR A 599 -7.16 -54.05 -48.75
CA THR A 599 -7.64 -53.46 -50.00
C THR A 599 -7.12 -52.04 -50.22
N ASP A 600 -6.52 -51.42 -49.20
CA ASP A 600 -6.08 -50.04 -49.25
C ASP A 600 -4.74 -49.92 -49.97
N LYS A 601 -4.75 -49.16 -51.04
CA LYS A 601 -3.58 -48.99 -51.91
C LYS A 601 -3.17 -47.53 -52.10
N VAL A 602 -4.11 -46.55 -51.88
CA VAL A 602 -3.88 -45.12 -52.18
C VAL A 602 -3.58 -44.32 -50.92
N ILE A 603 -2.37 -43.80 -50.89
CA ILE A 603 -1.83 -43.03 -49.75
C ILE A 603 -1.65 -41.57 -50.20
N LEU A 604 -2.42 -40.65 -49.61
CA LEU A 604 -2.34 -39.25 -49.94
C LEU A 604 -1.48 -38.52 -48.88
N PHE A 605 -0.50 -37.74 -49.33
CA PHE A 605 0.31 -36.86 -48.47
C PHE A 605 -0.12 -35.42 -48.67
N SER A 606 -0.43 -34.73 -47.55
CA SER A 606 -0.74 -33.33 -47.55
C SER A 606 -0.19 -32.64 -46.29
N SER A 607 -0.40 -31.35 -46.15
CA SER A 607 0.13 -30.58 -45.05
C SER A 607 -0.71 -29.32 -44.76
N THR A 608 -0.41 -28.58 -43.67
CA THR A 608 -1.08 -27.32 -43.31
C THR A 608 -0.71 -26.22 -44.31
N GLN A 609 0.59 -26.08 -44.60
CA GLN A 609 1.16 -24.99 -45.42
C GLN A 609 2.31 -25.49 -46.29
N PRO A 610 2.73 -24.72 -47.30
CA PRO A 610 3.89 -25.05 -48.12
C PRO A 610 5.18 -25.10 -47.30
N GLY A 611 6.10 -26.00 -47.67
CA GLY A 611 7.43 -26.11 -47.03
C GLY A 611 7.47 -27.01 -45.82
N GLU A 612 6.41 -27.71 -45.45
CA GLU A 612 6.40 -28.66 -44.33
C GLU A 612 7.04 -30.02 -44.68
N GLY A 613 7.37 -30.24 -45.93
CA GLY A 613 8.09 -31.42 -46.38
C GLY A 613 7.24 -32.57 -46.86
N LYS A 614 5.97 -32.34 -47.24
CA LYS A 614 5.04 -33.35 -47.77
C LYS A 614 5.65 -34.21 -48.91
N SER A 615 6.20 -33.58 -49.96
CA SER A 615 6.83 -34.27 -51.09
C SER A 615 8.09 -35.04 -50.67
N PHE A 616 8.87 -34.54 -49.73
CA PHE A 616 10.02 -35.22 -49.14
C PHE A 616 9.57 -36.51 -48.42
N VAL A 617 8.54 -36.40 -47.59
CA VAL A 617 8.01 -37.55 -46.83
C VAL A 617 7.37 -38.55 -47.77
N ALA A 618 6.56 -38.09 -48.71
CA ALA A 618 5.93 -38.94 -49.71
C ALA A 618 6.93 -39.72 -50.56
N GLY A 619 7.94 -39.05 -51.15
CA GLY A 619 8.97 -39.65 -51.93
C GLY A 619 9.84 -40.67 -51.20
N ASN A 620 10.27 -40.34 -49.98
CA ASN A 620 11.08 -41.25 -49.18
C ASN A 620 10.27 -42.47 -48.68
N THR A 621 8.96 -42.25 -48.34
CA THR A 621 8.05 -43.35 -47.99
C THR A 621 7.86 -44.31 -49.19
N ALA A 622 7.73 -43.76 -50.39
CA ALA A 622 7.63 -44.54 -51.61
C ALA A 622 8.88 -45.39 -51.81
N VAL A 623 10.06 -44.81 -51.70
CA VAL A 623 11.34 -45.55 -51.80
C VAL A 623 11.43 -46.64 -50.73
N SER A 624 11.03 -46.34 -49.51
CA SER A 624 11.03 -47.32 -48.41
C SER A 624 10.07 -48.47 -48.63
N LEU A 625 8.91 -48.26 -49.29
CA LEU A 625 7.98 -49.29 -49.68
C LEU A 625 8.52 -50.12 -50.87
N ALA A 626 9.16 -49.46 -51.84
CA ALA A 626 9.78 -50.12 -52.98
C ALA A 626 10.91 -51.10 -52.60
N TYR A 627 11.73 -50.68 -51.58
CA TYR A 627 12.76 -51.59 -51.03
C TYR A 627 12.19 -52.77 -50.23
N LEU A 628 10.90 -52.68 -49.79
CA LEU A 628 10.21 -53.84 -49.22
C LEU A 628 9.78 -54.85 -50.33
N GLY A 629 10.13 -54.62 -51.61
CA GLY A 629 9.71 -55.41 -52.75
C GLY A 629 8.30 -55.14 -53.28
N LYS A 630 7.67 -54.05 -52.83
CA LYS A 630 6.35 -53.62 -53.28
C LYS A 630 6.45 -52.83 -54.59
N LYS A 631 5.54 -53.04 -55.51
CA LYS A 631 5.40 -52.19 -56.70
C LYS A 631 4.70 -50.89 -56.32
N VAL A 632 5.43 -49.77 -56.36
CA VAL A 632 4.97 -48.47 -55.91
C VAL A 632 4.99 -47.46 -57.04
N ILE A 633 4.00 -46.62 -57.10
CA ILE A 633 4.00 -45.43 -57.95
C ILE A 633 3.79 -44.19 -57.12
N VAL A 634 4.59 -43.14 -57.39
CA VAL A 634 4.37 -41.82 -56.80
C VAL A 634 3.79 -40.86 -57.81
N VAL A 635 2.67 -40.29 -57.52
CA VAL A 635 1.93 -39.39 -58.42
C VAL A 635 1.97 -37.98 -57.92
N GLY A 636 2.46 -37.05 -58.73
CA GLY A 636 2.51 -35.60 -58.40
C GLY A 636 1.13 -34.97 -58.56
N MET A 637 0.37 -34.95 -57.46
CA MET A 637 -0.96 -34.33 -57.42
C MET A 637 -0.95 -32.88 -56.94
N ASP A 638 0.22 -32.32 -56.55
CA ASP A 638 0.42 -30.87 -56.36
C ASP A 638 0.63 -30.23 -57.77
N ILE A 639 -0.44 -30.15 -58.52
CA ILE A 639 -0.41 -29.66 -59.90
C ILE A 639 -0.25 -28.14 -60.01
N ARG A 640 -0.25 -27.43 -58.86
CA ARG A 640 0.00 -25.98 -58.78
C ARG A 640 1.48 -25.68 -58.59
N LYS A 641 2.18 -26.47 -57.76
CA LYS A 641 3.61 -26.32 -57.44
C LYS A 641 4.25 -27.71 -57.36
N PRO A 642 4.58 -28.34 -58.49
CA PRO A 642 5.04 -29.73 -58.53
C PRO A 642 6.36 -29.86 -57.73
N GLY A 643 6.27 -30.27 -56.45
CA GLY A 643 7.39 -30.50 -55.54
C GLY A 643 8.13 -31.82 -55.82
N LEU A 644 7.39 -32.80 -56.33
CA LEU A 644 7.89 -34.14 -56.60
C LEU A 644 9.06 -34.14 -57.60
N ASN A 645 9.02 -33.25 -58.61
CA ASN A 645 10.07 -33.12 -59.61
C ASN A 645 11.43 -32.80 -59.00
N LYS A 646 11.45 -32.00 -57.89
CA LYS A 646 12.68 -31.70 -57.15
C LYS A 646 13.18 -32.86 -56.30
N VAL A 647 12.24 -33.72 -55.84
CA VAL A 647 12.59 -34.85 -54.98
C VAL A 647 13.29 -35.92 -55.79
N PHE A 648 12.78 -36.23 -57.00
CA PHE A 648 13.32 -37.27 -57.92
C PHE A 648 14.16 -36.71 -59.03
N ASN A 649 14.52 -35.44 -59.01
CA ASN A 649 15.38 -34.78 -60.00
C ASN A 649 14.81 -34.89 -61.44
N LEU A 650 13.50 -34.80 -61.63
CA LEU A 650 12.83 -34.86 -62.91
C LEU A 650 12.82 -33.52 -63.62
N SER A 651 12.66 -33.53 -64.92
CA SER A 651 12.54 -32.34 -65.75
C SER A 651 11.28 -31.52 -65.30
N LEU A 652 11.41 -30.23 -65.26
CA LEU A 652 10.31 -29.28 -64.95
C LEU A 652 9.25 -29.28 -66.07
N ARG A 653 9.59 -29.74 -67.27
CA ARG A 653 8.68 -29.85 -68.44
C ARG A 653 8.21 -31.28 -68.67
N ALA A 654 8.39 -32.13 -67.67
CA ALA A 654 7.93 -33.53 -67.84
C ALA A 654 6.41 -33.52 -68.02
N GLU A 655 5.97 -34.33 -69.04
CA GLU A 655 4.56 -34.65 -69.15
C GLU A 655 4.12 -35.47 -67.94
N GLY A 656 2.87 -35.35 -67.54
CA GLY A 656 2.40 -35.98 -66.31
C GLY A 656 0.89 -36.13 -66.27
N ILE A 657 0.37 -36.33 -65.03
CA ILE A 657 -1.03 -36.63 -64.82
C ILE A 657 -1.98 -35.54 -65.37
N THR A 658 -1.57 -34.25 -65.34
CA THR A 658 -2.41 -33.18 -65.92
C THR A 658 -2.66 -33.28 -67.37
N ASN A 659 -1.69 -33.84 -68.14
CA ASN A 659 -1.90 -34.09 -69.55
C ASN A 659 -2.99 -35.16 -69.76
N TYR A 660 -2.97 -36.26 -69.01
CA TYR A 660 -3.98 -37.31 -69.08
C TYR A 660 -5.34 -36.80 -68.62
N LEU A 661 -5.41 -36.07 -67.51
CA LEU A 661 -6.67 -35.52 -66.96
C LEU A 661 -7.33 -34.49 -67.91
N SER A 662 -6.55 -33.81 -68.72
CA SER A 662 -7.04 -32.83 -69.71
C SER A 662 -7.60 -33.50 -70.97
N ASP A 663 -6.94 -34.52 -71.47
CA ASP A 663 -7.28 -35.22 -72.72
C ASP A 663 -7.12 -36.76 -72.58
N PRO A 664 -8.07 -37.47 -71.95
CA PRO A 664 -7.98 -38.88 -71.64
C PRO A 664 -8.17 -39.77 -72.87
N ASP A 665 -8.80 -39.22 -73.94
CA ASP A 665 -9.07 -39.98 -75.16
C ASP A 665 -7.87 -40.15 -76.09
N HIS A 666 -6.94 -39.19 -76.08
CA HIS A 666 -5.76 -39.20 -76.96
C HIS A 666 -4.44 -39.44 -76.17
N VAL A 667 -4.41 -39.30 -74.84
CA VAL A 667 -3.19 -39.46 -73.99
C VAL A 667 -3.32 -40.75 -73.18
N LYS A 668 -2.36 -41.66 -73.31
CA LYS A 668 -2.35 -42.91 -72.51
C LYS A 668 -1.61 -42.61 -71.16
N LEU A 669 -2.22 -42.95 -70.03
CA LEU A 669 -1.65 -42.82 -68.75
C LEU A 669 -0.25 -43.48 -68.56
N THR A 670 -0.12 -44.64 -69.25
CA THR A 670 1.13 -45.47 -69.29
C THR A 670 2.33 -44.75 -69.87
N ASP A 671 2.11 -43.88 -70.87
CA ASP A 671 3.19 -43.17 -71.56
C ASP A 671 3.82 -42.02 -70.73
N MET A 672 3.07 -41.53 -69.66
CA MET A 672 3.49 -40.53 -68.78
C MET A 672 4.31 -41.06 -67.54
N ILE A 673 4.29 -42.39 -67.35
CA ILE A 673 4.96 -43.07 -66.25
C ILE A 673 6.46 -43.16 -66.52
N GLN A 674 7.26 -42.66 -65.64
CA GLN A 674 8.72 -42.73 -65.72
C GLN A 674 9.22 -43.71 -64.66
N ARG A 675 10.20 -44.58 -65.08
CA ARG A 675 10.89 -45.44 -64.11
C ARG A 675 11.86 -44.65 -63.26
N SER A 676 11.91 -44.99 -61.99
CA SER A 676 12.88 -44.38 -61.07
C SER A 676 14.23 -45.07 -61.21
N ASP A 677 15.34 -44.23 -61.15
CA ASP A 677 16.70 -44.76 -61.08
C ASP A 677 17.05 -45.32 -59.71
N ILE A 678 16.16 -45.17 -58.72
CA ILE A 678 16.42 -45.51 -57.32
C ILE A 678 16.07 -46.99 -57.04
N SER A 679 14.97 -47.47 -57.57
CA SER A 679 14.53 -48.83 -57.34
C SER A 679 13.75 -49.35 -58.57
N PRO A 680 13.93 -50.61 -59.01
CA PRO A 680 13.16 -51.19 -60.11
C PRO A 680 11.66 -51.37 -59.79
N ASN A 681 11.30 -51.29 -58.51
CA ASN A 681 9.92 -51.41 -58.04
C ASN A 681 9.25 -50.04 -57.82
N LEU A 682 9.92 -48.91 -58.19
CA LEU A 682 9.36 -47.60 -58.06
C LEU A 682 9.22 -46.93 -59.43
N ASP A 683 8.01 -46.49 -59.67
CA ASP A 683 7.68 -45.67 -60.84
C ASP A 683 7.17 -44.33 -60.40
N ILE A 684 7.32 -43.28 -61.18
CA ILE A 684 6.94 -41.92 -60.90
C ILE A 684 6.02 -41.40 -62.02
N LEU A 685 4.89 -40.82 -61.62
CA LEU A 685 4.01 -40.12 -62.56
C LEU A 685 4.10 -38.61 -62.16
N PRO A 686 4.82 -37.81 -62.96
CA PRO A 686 4.92 -36.37 -62.68
C PRO A 686 3.58 -35.66 -62.67
N GLY A 687 3.51 -34.47 -62.03
CA GLY A 687 2.29 -33.65 -62.07
C GLY A 687 1.91 -33.14 -63.47
N GLY A 688 2.92 -32.88 -64.26
CA GLY A 688 2.74 -32.32 -65.61
C GLY A 688 2.78 -30.76 -65.58
N PRO A 689 2.48 -30.12 -66.70
CA PRO A 689 2.38 -28.66 -66.78
C PRO A 689 1.24 -28.15 -65.92
N VAL A 690 1.41 -26.98 -65.35
CA VAL A 690 0.39 -26.32 -64.52
C VAL A 690 -0.81 -25.94 -65.35
N PRO A 691 -2.01 -26.50 -65.08
CA PRO A 691 -3.21 -26.21 -65.88
C PRO A 691 -3.80 -24.84 -65.45
N PRO A 692 -4.59 -24.19 -66.33
CA PRO A 692 -5.23 -22.92 -66.00
C PRO A 692 -6.34 -23.05 -64.94
N ASN A 693 -6.97 -24.18 -64.83
CA ASN A 693 -8.06 -24.51 -63.89
C ASN A 693 -7.78 -25.85 -63.13
N PRO A 694 -6.87 -25.80 -62.16
CA PRO A 694 -6.43 -27.00 -61.44
C PRO A 694 -7.54 -27.71 -60.66
N THR A 695 -8.42 -26.98 -60.04
CA THR A 695 -9.49 -27.49 -59.17
C THR A 695 -10.53 -28.28 -59.97
N GLU A 696 -10.97 -27.71 -61.09
CA GLU A 696 -11.91 -28.36 -61.98
C GLU A 696 -11.33 -29.63 -62.66
N LEU A 697 -10.04 -29.60 -62.95
CA LEU A 697 -9.35 -30.72 -63.55
C LEU A 697 -9.31 -31.95 -62.61
N VAL A 698 -8.98 -31.76 -61.36
CA VAL A 698 -8.96 -32.84 -60.35
C VAL A 698 -10.35 -33.25 -59.89
N ALA A 699 -11.38 -32.45 -60.16
CA ALA A 699 -12.78 -32.77 -59.85
C ALA A 699 -13.41 -33.73 -60.84
N ARG A 700 -12.80 -33.93 -62.02
CA ARG A 700 -13.32 -34.80 -63.04
C ARG A 700 -13.30 -36.31 -62.63
N THR A 701 -14.22 -37.12 -63.12
CA THR A 701 -14.27 -38.62 -62.94
C THR A 701 -13.03 -39.27 -63.46
N VAL A 702 -12.41 -38.69 -64.46
CA VAL A 702 -11.16 -39.22 -65.11
C VAL A 702 -10.04 -39.43 -64.09
N LEU A 703 -10.03 -38.65 -62.96
CA LEU A 703 -9.10 -38.92 -61.89
C LEU A 703 -9.33 -40.25 -61.18
N GLU A 704 -10.60 -40.65 -61.03
CA GLU A 704 -10.94 -41.93 -60.41
C GLU A 704 -10.51 -43.06 -61.33
N ASP A 705 -10.74 -42.96 -62.70
CA ASP A 705 -10.34 -43.89 -63.69
C ASP A 705 -8.80 -44.03 -63.75
N ALA A 706 -8.06 -42.89 -63.64
CA ALA A 706 -6.61 -42.92 -63.58
C ALA A 706 -6.09 -43.69 -62.37
N ILE A 707 -6.65 -43.39 -61.20
CA ILE A 707 -6.19 -44.00 -59.92
C ILE A 707 -6.60 -45.50 -59.94
N ASN A 708 -7.77 -45.88 -60.45
CA ASN A 708 -8.15 -47.28 -60.55
C ASN A 708 -7.23 -48.05 -61.47
N GLN A 709 -6.85 -47.54 -62.66
CA GLN A 709 -5.84 -48.12 -63.50
C GLN A 709 -4.49 -48.34 -62.82
N LEU A 710 -4.05 -47.37 -61.94
CA LEU A 710 -2.84 -47.51 -61.17
C LEU A 710 -2.96 -48.57 -60.06
N LYS A 711 -4.12 -48.64 -59.37
CA LYS A 711 -4.40 -49.69 -58.37
C LYS A 711 -4.32 -51.11 -58.89
N GLU A 712 -4.63 -51.36 -60.19
CA GLU A 712 -4.51 -52.69 -60.82
C GLU A 712 -3.05 -53.08 -60.99
N ARG A 713 -2.15 -52.16 -61.27
CA ARG A 713 -0.75 -52.41 -61.61
C ARG A 713 0.23 -52.34 -60.43
N TYR A 714 -0.12 -51.53 -59.43
CA TYR A 714 0.76 -51.26 -58.29
C TYR A 714 0.17 -51.75 -56.96
N ASP A 715 1.02 -52.18 -56.09
CA ASP A 715 0.64 -52.45 -54.67
C ASP A 715 0.25 -51.23 -53.93
N TYR A 716 0.98 -50.09 -54.15
CA TYR A 716 0.70 -48.80 -53.51
C TYR A 716 0.81 -47.62 -54.48
N VAL A 717 -0.13 -46.69 -54.38
CA VAL A 717 -0.21 -45.51 -55.18
C VAL A 717 -0.05 -44.35 -54.18
N ILE A 718 1.05 -43.59 -54.23
CA ILE A 718 1.33 -42.46 -53.33
C ILE A 718 1.00 -41.19 -54.07
N LEU A 719 0.10 -40.36 -53.47
CA LEU A 719 -0.30 -39.11 -54.04
C LEU A 719 0.38 -37.96 -53.23
N ASP A 720 1.27 -37.19 -53.85
CA ASP A 720 1.85 -35.99 -53.31
C ASP A 720 0.97 -34.80 -53.67
N ALA A 721 0.07 -34.36 -52.78
CA ALA A 721 -0.91 -33.33 -53.05
C ALA A 721 -0.49 -31.97 -52.46
N ALA A 722 -1.19 -30.92 -52.85
CA ALA A 722 -0.99 -29.57 -52.32
C ALA A 722 -1.35 -29.46 -50.82
N PRO A 723 -0.90 -28.42 -50.08
CA PRO A 723 -1.31 -28.23 -48.70
C PRO A 723 -2.82 -28.02 -48.58
N ILE A 724 -3.51 -28.91 -47.86
CA ILE A 724 -4.97 -28.88 -47.74
C ILE A 724 -5.45 -27.67 -46.90
N GLY A 725 -4.59 -27.13 -46.07
CA GLY A 725 -4.90 -25.90 -45.32
C GLY A 725 -4.97 -24.64 -46.19
N MET A 726 -4.55 -24.72 -47.46
CA MET A 726 -4.48 -23.56 -48.35
C MET A 726 -5.34 -23.68 -49.60
N VAL A 727 -5.53 -24.92 -50.11
CA VAL A 727 -6.25 -25.15 -51.38
C VAL A 727 -7.19 -26.34 -51.24
N ILE A 728 -8.36 -26.24 -51.89
CA ILE A 728 -9.41 -27.27 -51.84
C ILE A 728 -9.09 -28.51 -52.68
N ASP A 729 -8.14 -28.40 -53.61
CA ASP A 729 -7.82 -29.49 -54.57
C ASP A 729 -7.53 -30.82 -53.86
N THR A 730 -6.79 -30.73 -52.73
CA THR A 730 -6.44 -31.91 -51.94
C THR A 730 -7.65 -32.58 -51.28
N ALA A 731 -8.64 -31.77 -50.85
CA ALA A 731 -9.90 -32.34 -50.33
C ALA A 731 -10.69 -33.06 -51.42
N ILE A 732 -10.66 -32.57 -52.67
CA ILE A 732 -11.28 -33.21 -53.84
C ILE A 732 -10.53 -34.50 -54.20
N ILE A 733 -9.19 -34.46 -54.21
CA ILE A 733 -8.35 -35.66 -54.46
C ILE A 733 -8.57 -36.72 -53.39
N GLY A 734 -8.91 -36.29 -52.15
CA GLY A 734 -9.19 -37.15 -51.01
C GLY A 734 -10.24 -38.25 -51.29
N ARG A 735 -11.17 -38.04 -52.22
CA ARG A 735 -12.20 -39.03 -52.59
C ARG A 735 -11.62 -40.34 -53.17
N VAL A 736 -10.41 -40.32 -53.75
CA VAL A 736 -9.74 -41.51 -54.30
C VAL A 736 -8.69 -42.10 -53.35
N ALA A 737 -8.46 -41.46 -52.19
CA ALA A 737 -7.46 -41.87 -51.21
C ALA A 737 -8.05 -42.81 -50.17
N ASP A 738 -7.34 -43.88 -49.80
CA ASP A 738 -7.70 -44.83 -48.76
C ASP A 738 -7.23 -44.27 -47.36
N ILE A 739 -6.11 -43.52 -47.33
CA ILE A 739 -5.55 -42.82 -46.13
C ILE A 739 -4.93 -41.50 -46.51
N CYS A 740 -5.09 -40.52 -45.66
CA CYS A 740 -4.37 -39.26 -45.74
C CYS A 740 -3.31 -39.15 -44.62
N VAL A 741 -2.07 -38.90 -45.02
CA VAL A 741 -0.95 -38.64 -44.15
C VAL A 741 -0.70 -37.14 -44.10
N TYR A 742 -1.03 -36.53 -42.99
CA TYR A 742 -0.90 -35.10 -42.76
C TYR A 742 0.48 -34.77 -42.22
N VAL A 743 1.27 -34.05 -42.97
CA VAL A 743 2.64 -33.72 -42.60
C VAL A 743 2.68 -32.35 -41.89
N CYS A 744 3.24 -32.28 -40.68
CA CYS A 744 3.61 -31.04 -40.03
C CYS A 744 5.13 -30.97 -39.84
N ARG A 745 5.69 -29.77 -39.71
CA ARG A 745 7.13 -29.54 -39.58
C ARG A 745 7.45 -28.83 -38.30
N ALA A 746 8.34 -29.39 -37.49
CA ALA A 746 8.81 -28.79 -36.25
C ALA A 746 9.45 -27.40 -36.49
N ASP A 747 9.28 -26.47 -35.59
CA ASP A 747 9.73 -25.06 -35.63
C ASP A 747 9.11 -24.25 -36.81
N VAL A 748 8.26 -24.83 -37.65
CA VAL A 748 7.65 -24.17 -38.82
C VAL A 748 6.13 -24.12 -38.74
N THR A 749 5.46 -25.24 -38.51
CA THR A 749 4.00 -25.31 -38.46
C THR A 749 3.42 -24.59 -37.26
N PRO A 750 2.55 -23.57 -37.45
CA PRO A 750 1.83 -22.93 -36.34
C PRO A 750 0.82 -23.89 -35.71
N LYS A 751 0.78 -23.91 -34.36
CA LYS A 751 -0.18 -24.72 -33.58
C LYS A 751 -1.64 -24.43 -33.97
N ALA A 752 -1.95 -23.16 -34.20
CA ALA A 752 -3.29 -22.73 -34.60
C ALA A 752 -3.70 -23.29 -35.97
N GLY A 753 -2.79 -23.25 -36.97
CA GLY A 753 -3.04 -23.78 -38.30
C GLY A 753 -3.16 -25.31 -38.32
N TYR A 754 -2.32 -26.00 -37.52
CA TYR A 754 -2.34 -27.46 -37.43
C TYR A 754 -3.65 -28.01 -36.86
N ARG A 755 -4.37 -27.26 -36.02
CA ARG A 755 -5.69 -27.67 -35.49
C ARG A 755 -6.71 -28.01 -36.59
N TYR A 756 -6.47 -27.57 -37.82
CA TYR A 756 -7.31 -27.91 -38.96
C TYR A 756 -7.39 -29.45 -39.21
N ILE A 757 -6.38 -30.21 -38.78
CA ILE A 757 -6.42 -31.68 -38.85
C ILE A 757 -7.63 -32.27 -38.09
N ASN A 758 -8.08 -31.62 -37.01
CA ASN A 758 -9.24 -32.07 -36.25
C ASN A 758 -10.54 -31.86 -37.06
N VAL A 759 -10.61 -30.76 -37.81
CA VAL A 759 -11.75 -30.51 -38.71
C VAL A 759 -11.82 -31.61 -39.77
N LEU A 760 -10.67 -31.98 -40.34
CA LEU A 760 -10.61 -33.07 -41.33
C LEU A 760 -11.03 -34.41 -40.75
N ARG A 761 -10.67 -34.72 -39.52
CA ARG A 761 -11.07 -35.90 -38.77
C ARG A 761 -12.59 -35.89 -38.48
N ASP A 762 -13.09 -34.80 -37.88
CA ASP A 762 -14.47 -34.70 -37.42
C ASP A 762 -15.47 -34.65 -38.55
N GLU A 763 -15.12 -34.08 -39.70
CA GLU A 763 -15.92 -34.07 -40.93
C GLU A 763 -15.74 -35.34 -41.77
N HIS A 764 -14.94 -36.30 -41.32
CA HIS A 764 -14.66 -37.56 -42.03
C HIS A 764 -14.27 -37.34 -43.48
N LYS A 765 -13.45 -36.30 -43.75
CA LYS A 765 -13.01 -35.95 -45.12
C LYS A 765 -12.18 -37.05 -45.79
N PHE A 766 -11.54 -37.91 -45.02
CA PHE A 766 -10.76 -39.05 -45.47
C PHE A 766 -11.19 -40.32 -44.73
N PRO A 767 -11.15 -41.49 -45.39
CA PRO A 767 -11.50 -42.78 -44.76
C PRO A 767 -10.60 -43.04 -43.52
N LYS A 768 -9.30 -42.73 -43.65
CA LYS A 768 -8.30 -42.81 -42.57
C LYS A 768 -7.42 -41.59 -42.58
N LEU A 769 -7.06 -41.12 -41.41
CA LEU A 769 -6.21 -39.95 -41.24
C LEU A 769 -5.08 -40.25 -40.23
N ALA A 770 -3.87 -39.87 -40.61
CA ALA A 770 -2.69 -40.00 -39.76
C ALA A 770 -1.78 -38.79 -39.92
N THR A 771 -0.86 -38.58 -39.00
CA THR A 771 0.07 -37.44 -39.06
C THR A 771 1.52 -37.88 -38.96
N VAL A 772 2.42 -37.06 -39.53
CA VAL A 772 3.87 -37.22 -39.46
C VAL A 772 4.49 -35.91 -39.07
N ILE A 773 5.40 -35.95 -38.11
CA ILE A 773 6.15 -34.77 -37.65
C ILE A 773 7.51 -34.78 -38.35
N ASN A 774 7.75 -33.79 -39.17
CA ASN A 774 8.97 -33.68 -39.96
C ASN A 774 9.96 -32.65 -39.34
N ASP A 775 11.25 -32.83 -39.57
CA ASP A 775 12.33 -31.89 -39.21
C ASP A 775 12.50 -31.63 -37.71
N ILE A 776 12.31 -32.66 -36.87
CA ILE A 776 12.46 -32.53 -35.41
C ILE A 776 13.92 -32.34 -35.04
N ASP A 777 14.20 -31.34 -34.25
CA ASP A 777 15.52 -31.08 -33.66
C ASP A 777 15.77 -32.01 -32.46
N MET A 778 16.50 -33.09 -32.68
CA MET A 778 16.82 -34.09 -31.66
C MET A 778 17.67 -33.51 -30.52
N SER A 779 18.32 -32.35 -30.70
CA SER A 779 19.09 -31.72 -29.65
C SER A 779 18.20 -31.06 -28.57
N LYS A 780 17.03 -30.63 -28.99
CA LYS A 780 16.01 -30.08 -28.10
C LYS A 780 15.27 -31.17 -27.30
N CYS A 781 15.23 -32.39 -27.81
CA CYS A 781 14.54 -33.52 -27.16
C CYS A 781 15.35 -34.15 -26.01
N LYS A 782 16.63 -33.81 -25.82
CA LYS A 782 17.49 -34.36 -24.75
C LYS A 782 17.03 -34.11 -23.32
N ASN A 783 16.15 -33.14 -23.11
CA ASN A 783 15.65 -32.77 -21.78
C ASN A 783 14.21 -33.23 -21.49
N SER A 784 13.56 -33.92 -22.41
CA SER A 784 12.24 -34.48 -22.14
C SER A 784 12.42 -35.93 -21.65
N TYR A 785 12.07 -36.18 -20.40
CA TYR A 785 12.10 -37.50 -19.81
C TYR A 785 11.22 -38.50 -20.58
N GLY A 786 11.91 -39.43 -21.17
CA GLY A 786 11.55 -40.78 -21.52
C GLY A 786 10.15 -41.11 -22.06
N TYR A 787 10.11 -41.58 -23.17
CA TYR A 787 9.25 -42.42 -23.95
C TYR A 787 9.19 -41.91 -25.40
N GLY A 788 10.35 -41.78 -26.01
CA GLY A 788 10.48 -41.64 -27.47
C GLY A 788 11.23 -42.86 -28.02
N TYR A 789 10.92 -43.27 -29.22
CA TYR A 789 11.52 -44.40 -29.94
C TYR A 789 13.06 -44.47 -29.95
N GLY A 790 13.73 -43.38 -29.63
CA GLY A 790 15.19 -43.30 -29.52
C GLY A 790 15.80 -43.96 -28.29
N ALA A 791 15.02 -44.21 -27.22
CA ALA A 791 15.52 -44.88 -26.02
C ALA A 791 15.52 -46.42 -26.17
N LYS A 792 14.82 -46.95 -27.17
CA LYS A 792 14.69 -48.39 -27.42
C LYS A 792 15.78 -48.94 -28.33
N TYR A 793 16.49 -48.09 -29.04
CA TYR A 793 17.62 -48.43 -29.88
C TYR A 793 18.85 -47.62 -29.47
N GLY A 794 19.63 -48.19 -28.57
CA GLY A 794 20.76 -47.64 -27.85
C GLY A 794 21.87 -47.00 -28.67
N TYR A 795 21.70 -45.78 -29.16
CA TYR A 795 22.72 -44.94 -29.70
C TYR A 795 22.74 -43.55 -28.99
N GLY A 796 23.29 -43.55 -27.80
CA GLY A 796 23.54 -42.33 -27.06
C GLY A 796 24.78 -42.51 -26.19
N LYS A 797 25.91 -41.89 -26.56
CA LYS A 797 27.04 -41.72 -25.65
C LYS A 797 26.60 -40.87 -24.49
N GLY A 798 26.35 -41.49 -23.36
CA GLY A 798 26.06 -40.82 -22.09
C GLY A 798 26.74 -41.54 -20.97
N TYR A 799 27.66 -40.86 -20.27
CA TYR A 799 28.21 -41.32 -19.00
C TYR A 799 27.07 -41.51 -17.99
N GLY A 800 26.83 -42.75 -17.58
CA GLY A 800 25.88 -43.08 -16.53
C GLY A 800 26.23 -44.44 -15.96
N TYR A 801 26.60 -44.47 -14.69
CA TYR A 801 26.78 -45.69 -13.90
C TYR A 801 25.47 -46.49 -13.88
N GLY A 802 25.49 -47.72 -14.40
CA GLY A 802 24.34 -48.63 -14.28
C GLY A 802 24.78 -50.05 -14.49
N TYR A 803 24.71 -50.86 -13.47
CA TYR A 803 24.96 -52.32 -13.48
C TYR A 803 23.96 -52.97 -14.47
N GLY A 804 24.52 -53.71 -15.47
CA GLY A 804 23.77 -54.56 -16.39
C GLY A 804 24.59 -55.62 -17.00
N TYR A 805 24.34 -56.90 -16.68
CA TYR A 805 24.91 -58.08 -17.28
C TYR A 805 24.59 -58.14 -18.77
N GLY A 806 25.59 -58.25 -19.62
CA GLY A 806 25.41 -58.47 -21.04
C GLY A 806 26.64 -59.23 -21.64
N TYR A 807 26.36 -60.39 -22.18
CA TYR A 807 27.32 -61.23 -22.83
C TYR A 807 27.90 -60.54 -24.12
N GLY A 808 29.21 -60.38 -24.19
CA GLY A 808 29.91 -59.85 -25.34
C GLY A 808 30.61 -60.94 -26.14
N TYR A 809 30.60 -60.76 -27.45
CA TYR A 809 31.53 -61.45 -28.35
C TYR A 809 32.63 -60.40 -28.73
N GLU A 810 33.90 -60.81 -28.43
CA GLU A 810 35.09 -60.10 -28.85
C GLU A 810 35.39 -60.32 -30.32
N ALA A 811 35.79 -59.32 -31.08
CA ALA A 811 36.72 -59.42 -32.18
C ALA A 811 37.67 -58.25 -32.10
N GLY A 812 38.94 -58.57 -31.85
CA GLY A 812 39.97 -57.59 -31.60
C GLY A 812 40.53 -56.99 -32.88
N GLU A 813 41.13 -55.78 -32.69
CA GLU A 813 42.40 -55.40 -33.35
C GLU A 813 43.03 -54.25 -32.65
N LYS A 814 44.31 -54.52 -32.28
CA LYS A 814 45.31 -53.57 -31.70
C LYS A 814 45.88 -52.61 -32.74
N LYS A 815 46.12 -51.37 -32.34
CA LYS A 815 47.30 -50.59 -32.71
C LYS A 815 47.27 -49.31 -31.81
N SER A 816 48.08 -49.13 -30.87
CA SER A 816 49.48 -48.77 -30.53
C SER A 816 49.81 -47.36 -31.00
N GLN A 817 50.30 -46.57 -29.99
CA GLN A 817 51.34 -45.48 -30.04
C GLN A 817 50.87 -44.09 -30.57
N GLN A 818 51.24 -42.95 -30.06
CA GLN A 818 52.34 -42.48 -29.22
C GLN A 818 52.09 -41.01 -28.88
N LYS A 819 52.51 -40.62 -27.68
CA LYS A 819 53.07 -39.36 -27.19
C LYS A 819 53.14 -38.12 -28.15
N LYS A 820 52.68 -37.05 -27.74
CA LYS A 820 53.43 -35.92 -27.16
C LYS A 820 52.46 -34.93 -26.43
#